data_4468156040efd9bf744c721e3d9f2887
#
_entry.id   4468156040efd9bf744c721e3d9f2887
#
_cell.length_a   1.000
_cell.length_b   1.000
_cell.length_c   1.000
_cell.angle_alpha   90.00
_cell.angle_beta   90.00
_cell.angle_gamma   90.00
#
_symmetry.space_group_name_H-M   'P 1'
#
loop_
_entity.id
_entity.type
_entity.pdbx_description
1 polymer ?
#
loop_
_entity_poly.entity_id
_entity_poly.type
_entity_poly.pdbx_seq_one_letter_code
_entity_poly.pdbx_strand_id
1 'polypeptide(L)'
;MPPVFGHAGPRLLCVVLLLIAAVGGITSSALAQRAEKAALPTIAEKTEEMTKMDGYVPVHWDETTGRLWLEISRFDTEMLYVGSLPTGLGSNPVGLDRGQLGTQRVVRFERTGPKVLLVAPNLDYRAASENEHEQKAVREAFAPGVVWGFEVAAEGPDGRVLVDATDFVVRDAHGVARRLENTGQGAYSLAKERSVPVLEHVKAFPENTELEARLTFTTDGDPGEYVEQTAAAPRAVTLRVRHSLVELPDTSGYSPRRFDPRSGLFYADYMDFATPIGESMTTRLINRHRLACAEPPGADGRCPPEEPIVYHLDPGTPEPVRSALLDGARWWDEAFEAAGFEDAYRVEVLPDSADAMDVRYNVIQWVHRRTRGWSYGASVTDPRTGEILKGHVTLGSQRVRQDYLLAEGMLAPYQGAHADGFLPENDPMLEMALARIRQLSAHEVGHTLGLAHNFAGSVNDRASVMDYPAPLARVRGDSITLEGAYDAGVERWDVQAVQYAYARPGPDQTEAALLDSLIRAAEREGLRYVTDADARPPGAAHPMGNLWDNGRDMVEALDREMRVRDVALDRFGEAVVKRGAPLARMEEALVPLYLRHRYQVGATAKLVGGEAYEYATRGEADPQLAERVPASQQTAALDALLSTITPSALALPEAARTRIPPRPPGHAEHRELFEGRTDPTFDPYAPAEVAATMVLDALTQPERALRLVEQHDASADLPGLQGTLTRITDAVWKADAPTDAYPAEVQRTVQQAWTDVLLDRADAEDGAPAVQARLDQHLRTLRDWLAVHPGESTEAEAHRTAIRTSIDRYVDRSHDAASGRTTVDAPPGSPIGQPPGYHRRHAQRQAWLDQWTPFACARQRP
;
A
#
# COMPACT_ATOMS: atom_id res chain seq x y z
N MET A 1 37.29 40.20 -31.44
CA MET A 1 38.16 41.35 -31.75
C MET A 1 38.12 42.30 -30.59
N PRO A 2 39.28 42.60 -29.98
CA PRO A 2 39.49 43.64 -29.00
C PRO A 2 39.99 44.94 -29.74
N PRO A 3 40.55 45.94 -29.07
CA PRO A 3 40.46 46.56 -27.76
C PRO A 3 40.26 48.06 -27.86
N VAL A 4 40.38 48.82 -26.78
CA VAL A 4 41.28 50.02 -26.71
C VAL A 4 41.40 50.55 -25.29
N PHE A 5 42.62 50.75 -24.89
CA PHE A 5 43.18 51.38 -23.72
C PHE A 5 42.88 52.91 -23.64
N GLY A 6 42.96 53.45 -22.43
CA GLY A 6 43.08 54.92 -22.18
C GLY A 6 43.66 55.20 -20.79
N HIS A 7 44.90 55.58 -20.75
CA HIS A 7 45.70 55.99 -19.60
C HIS A 7 45.28 57.34 -18.99
N ALA A 8 45.58 57.54 -17.71
CA ALA A 8 46.36 58.61 -17.05
C ALA A 8 45.92 58.78 -15.60
N GLY A 9 46.68 58.62 -14.56
CA GLY A 9 47.92 59.17 -14.22
C GLY A 9 47.75 60.15 -13.04
N PRO A 10 48.70 60.35 -12.18
CA PRO A 10 48.52 60.45 -10.72
C PRO A 10 48.65 61.88 -10.11
N ARG A 11 48.06 62.06 -8.93
CA ARG A 11 48.31 63.16 -7.95
C ARG A 11 47.27 62.92 -6.84
N LEU A 12 47.57 62.79 -5.55
CA LEU A 12 48.29 63.62 -4.67
C LEU A 12 48.60 62.88 -3.35
N LEU A 13 49.85 62.68 -3.04
CA LEU A 13 50.41 62.44 -1.74
C LEU A 13 50.46 63.81 -1.00
N CYS A 14 49.76 63.93 0.13
CA CYS A 14 49.94 64.89 1.19
C CYS A 14 48.65 65.17 1.94
N VAL A 15 48.35 64.41 2.98
CA VAL A 15 47.66 64.79 4.24
C VAL A 15 47.66 63.55 5.15
N VAL A 16 48.75 63.11 5.55
CA VAL A 16 48.90 62.10 6.66
C VAL A 16 50.03 62.61 7.53
N LEU A 17 49.82 63.65 8.31
CA LEU A 17 50.73 64.02 9.41
C LEU A 17 50.16 65.18 10.29
N LEU A 18 48.88 65.08 10.71
CA LEU A 18 48.36 65.95 11.78
C LEU A 18 47.09 65.40 12.48
N LEU A 19 47.11 64.13 12.85
CA LEU A 19 46.06 63.58 13.73
C LEU A 19 46.60 62.43 14.60
N ILE A 20 47.86 62.61 15.20
CA ILE A 20 48.46 61.69 16.16
C ILE A 20 48.60 62.33 17.56
N ALA A 21 47.76 63.22 17.94
CA ALA A 21 47.87 63.83 19.30
C ALA A 21 46.50 63.98 20.01
N ALA A 22 45.44 63.25 19.62
CA ALA A 22 44.18 63.36 20.36
C ALA A 22 43.45 62.01 20.56
N VAL A 23 44.14 60.87 20.53
CA VAL A 23 43.54 59.53 20.76
C VAL A 23 44.37 58.79 21.85
N GLY A 24 44.77 59.53 22.89
CA GLY A 24 45.45 58.94 24.06
C GLY A 24 44.53 58.79 25.28
N GLY A 25 43.22 58.91 25.14
CA GLY A 25 42.33 58.93 26.29
C GLY A 25 41.04 58.11 26.23
N ILE A 26 40.78 57.32 25.15
CA ILE A 26 39.50 56.56 25.00
C ILE A 26 39.73 55.09 24.71
N THR A 27 40.91 54.56 24.91
CA THR A 27 41.17 53.12 24.65
C THR A 27 41.15 52.24 25.89
N SER A 28 40.72 52.72 27.06
CA SER A 28 40.56 51.88 28.23
C SER A 28 39.13 51.52 28.62
N SER A 29 38.13 52.02 27.92
CA SER A 29 36.71 51.63 28.17
C SER A 29 36.08 50.76 27.11
N ALA A 30 36.75 50.55 25.96
CA ALA A 30 36.19 49.74 24.87
C ALA A 30 36.68 48.26 24.88
N LEU A 31 37.53 47.90 25.81
CA LEU A 31 38.03 46.52 26.01
C LEU A 31 37.40 45.80 27.22
N ALA A 32 36.47 46.47 27.95
CA ALA A 32 35.75 45.92 29.10
C ALA A 32 34.28 45.62 28.82
N GLN A 33 33.78 45.82 27.59
CA GLN A 33 32.53 45.24 27.11
C GLN A 33 32.77 44.03 26.21
N ARG A 34 33.54 43.07 26.67
CA ARG A 34 33.21 41.68 26.40
C ARG A 34 31.90 41.47 27.17
N ALA A 35 30.76 41.51 26.47
CA ALA A 35 29.49 41.21 27.05
C ALA A 35 29.66 39.95 27.90
N GLU A 36 29.52 40.03 29.22
CA GLU A 36 29.25 38.90 30.07
C GLU A 36 28.04 38.24 29.39
N LYS A 37 28.29 37.09 28.77
CA LYS A 37 27.21 36.25 28.26
C LYS A 37 26.40 35.95 29.50
N ALA A 38 25.25 36.60 29.66
CA ALA A 38 24.41 36.40 30.82
C ALA A 38 24.26 34.90 31.00
N ALA A 39 24.59 34.40 32.19
CA ALA A 39 24.48 33.01 32.51
C ALA A 39 23.05 32.59 32.21
N LEU A 40 22.86 31.45 31.54
CA LEU A 40 21.52 30.93 31.29
C LEU A 40 20.82 30.75 32.64
N PRO A 41 19.51 31.05 32.74
CA PRO A 41 18.71 30.76 33.95
C PRO A 41 18.75 29.26 34.24
N THR A 42 18.49 28.89 35.47
CA THR A 42 18.26 27.50 35.81
C THR A 42 16.93 27.03 35.22
N ILE A 43 16.78 25.72 34.99
CA ILE A 43 15.52 25.14 34.54
C ILE A 43 14.39 25.51 35.52
N ALA A 44 14.65 25.41 36.84
CA ALA A 44 13.67 25.75 37.87
C ALA A 44 13.20 27.22 37.78
N GLU A 45 14.11 28.16 37.61
CA GLU A 45 13.75 29.58 37.45
C GLU A 45 12.94 29.82 36.14
N LYS A 46 13.33 29.14 35.05
CA LYS A 46 12.67 29.33 33.75
C LYS A 46 11.28 28.74 33.71
N THR A 47 11.03 27.65 34.46
CA THR A 47 9.78 26.87 34.42
C THR A 47 8.88 27.09 35.65
N GLU A 48 9.17 28.06 36.51
CA GLU A 48 8.45 28.32 37.75
C GLU A 48 6.93 28.46 37.54
N GLU A 49 6.51 29.12 36.47
CA GLU A 49 5.08 29.32 36.12
C GLU A 49 4.54 28.35 35.07
N MET A 50 5.35 27.35 34.66
CA MET A 50 4.97 26.38 33.62
C MET A 50 4.37 25.12 34.23
N THR A 51 3.43 24.51 33.50
CA THR A 51 2.90 23.19 33.83
C THR A 51 3.86 22.12 33.33
N LYS A 52 4.38 21.29 34.25
CA LYS A 52 5.27 20.16 33.92
C LYS A 52 4.49 18.87 33.73
N MET A 53 4.85 18.10 32.71
CA MET A 53 4.43 16.73 32.45
C MET A 53 5.67 15.83 32.49
N ASP A 54 5.76 14.97 33.50
CA ASP A 54 6.87 14.04 33.70
C ASP A 54 6.65 12.77 32.86
N GLY A 55 7.69 12.23 32.24
CA GLY A 55 7.69 11.01 31.43
C GLY A 55 9.03 10.78 30.76
N TYR A 56 9.05 10.05 29.64
CA TYR A 56 10.25 9.65 28.94
C TYR A 56 11.17 10.86 28.60
N VAL A 57 10.61 11.87 27.96
CA VAL A 57 11.20 13.20 27.82
C VAL A 57 10.23 14.19 28.46
N PRO A 58 10.59 14.82 29.61
CA PRO A 58 9.69 15.72 30.28
C PRO A 58 9.37 16.96 29.43
N VAL A 59 8.09 17.40 29.53
CA VAL A 59 7.54 18.53 28.77
C VAL A 59 7.10 19.61 29.75
N HIS A 60 7.33 20.87 29.41
CA HIS A 60 6.79 22.02 30.13
C HIS A 60 5.93 22.87 29.20
N TRP A 61 4.78 23.29 29.69
CA TRP A 61 3.85 24.16 28.96
C TRP A 61 3.81 25.55 29.60
N ASP A 62 4.12 26.57 28.82
CA ASP A 62 3.98 27.98 29.18
C ASP A 62 2.64 28.51 28.66
N GLU A 63 1.65 28.59 29.53
CA GLU A 63 0.30 29.05 29.19
C GLU A 63 0.27 30.52 28.74
N THR A 64 1.18 31.34 29.29
CA THR A 64 1.25 32.77 29.00
C THR A 64 1.70 33.05 27.56
N THR A 65 2.67 32.30 27.09
CA THR A 65 3.25 32.48 25.76
C THR A 65 2.76 31.47 24.73
N GLY A 66 2.04 30.41 25.16
CA GLY A 66 1.61 29.31 24.30
C GLY A 66 2.77 28.45 23.77
N ARG A 67 3.86 28.34 24.54
CA ARG A 67 5.07 27.64 24.15
C ARG A 67 5.21 26.27 24.82
N LEU A 68 5.76 25.35 24.04
CA LEU A 68 6.08 24.01 24.48
C LEU A 68 7.60 23.85 24.63
N TRP A 69 8.03 23.36 25.79
CA TRP A 69 9.42 23.20 26.12
C TRP A 69 9.75 21.75 26.43
N LEU A 70 10.94 21.28 25.96
CA LEU A 70 11.47 19.96 26.30
C LEU A 70 12.63 20.07 27.27
N GLU A 71 12.56 19.25 28.34
CA GLU A 71 13.68 19.07 29.29
C GLU A 71 14.50 17.86 28.86
N ILE A 72 15.68 18.11 28.25
CA ILE A 72 16.53 17.08 27.67
C ILE A 72 17.61 16.71 28.67
N SER A 73 17.63 15.44 29.09
CA SER A 73 18.61 14.86 29.99
C SER A 73 19.42 13.73 29.36
N ARG A 74 18.89 13.12 28.28
CA ARG A 74 19.49 11.94 27.65
C ARG A 74 20.17 12.38 26.34
N PHE A 75 21.45 12.75 26.46
CA PHE A 75 22.30 13.04 25.30
C PHE A 75 22.95 11.77 24.79
N ASP A 76 23.20 11.71 23.47
CA ASP A 76 23.84 10.59 22.76
C ASP A 76 23.14 9.22 22.99
N THR A 77 21.91 9.25 23.50
CA THR A 77 21.07 8.07 23.69
C THR A 77 20.12 7.95 22.52
N GLU A 78 20.12 6.79 21.85
CA GLU A 78 19.21 6.50 20.75
C GLU A 78 17.77 6.35 21.25
N MET A 79 16.82 6.93 20.50
CA MET A 79 15.40 6.80 20.67
C MET A 79 14.72 6.74 19.29
N LEU A 80 13.49 6.24 19.21
CA LEU A 80 12.76 6.24 17.96
C LEU A 80 11.89 7.51 17.87
N TYR A 81 12.05 8.26 16.78
CA TYR A 81 11.16 9.36 16.41
C TYR A 81 10.15 8.86 15.39
N VAL A 82 8.85 9.03 15.69
CA VAL A 82 7.73 8.63 14.82
C VAL A 82 6.85 9.83 14.56
N GLY A 83 6.57 10.10 13.28
CA GLY A 83 5.54 11.05 12.88
C GLY A 83 4.22 10.32 12.64
N SER A 84 3.08 10.91 13.00
CA SER A 84 1.76 10.32 12.71
C SER A 84 0.67 11.39 12.53
N LEU A 85 -0.49 10.96 12.01
CA LEU A 85 -1.70 11.79 11.85
C LEU A 85 -2.80 11.33 12.81
N PRO A 86 -2.99 11.98 13.96
CA PRO A 86 -4.12 11.65 14.86
C PRO A 86 -5.49 11.95 14.27
N THR A 87 -5.57 12.87 13.29
CA THR A 87 -6.80 13.20 12.56
C THR A 87 -6.57 13.05 11.06
N GLY A 88 -7.61 12.65 10.33
CA GLY A 88 -7.53 12.44 8.90
C GLY A 88 -8.40 13.39 8.09
N LEU A 89 -8.22 13.33 6.77
CA LEU A 89 -9.01 14.07 5.80
C LEU A 89 -10.30 13.32 5.37
N GLY A 90 -10.47 12.08 5.81
CA GLY A 90 -11.67 11.29 5.49
C GLY A 90 -11.75 10.78 4.06
N SER A 91 -10.62 10.70 3.36
CA SER A 91 -10.53 10.19 2.00
C SER A 91 -9.34 9.24 1.84
N ASN A 92 -9.62 7.97 1.57
CA ASN A 92 -8.59 6.95 1.36
C ASN A 92 -7.71 7.23 0.12
N PRO A 93 -8.23 7.70 -1.04
CA PRO A 93 -7.41 8.07 -2.19
C PRO A 93 -6.34 9.14 -1.91
N VAL A 94 -6.62 10.08 -1.00
CA VAL A 94 -5.62 11.07 -0.58
C VAL A 94 -4.59 10.44 0.35
N GLY A 95 -4.99 9.45 1.18
CA GLY A 95 -4.09 8.73 2.08
C GLY A 95 -3.59 9.56 3.25
N LEU A 96 -4.42 10.48 3.76
CA LEU A 96 -4.23 11.24 4.99
C LEU A 96 -5.29 10.77 5.99
N ASP A 97 -5.08 9.59 6.57
CA ASP A 97 -6.03 8.92 7.43
C ASP A 97 -5.81 9.23 8.92
N ARG A 98 -6.90 9.14 9.71
CA ARG A 98 -6.80 9.12 11.17
C ARG A 98 -5.96 7.94 11.62
N GLY A 99 -4.94 8.19 12.43
CA GLY A 99 -4.05 7.17 12.98
C GLY A 99 -2.91 6.74 12.06
N GLN A 100 -2.79 7.32 10.87
CA GLN A 100 -1.74 6.96 9.93
C GLN A 100 -0.35 7.21 10.53
N LEU A 101 0.47 6.16 10.57
CA LEU A 101 1.88 6.26 10.89
C LEU A 101 2.63 6.88 9.71
N GLY A 102 3.61 7.73 10.00
CA GLY A 102 4.47 8.36 9.02
C GLY A 102 5.91 7.86 9.14
N THR A 103 6.86 8.78 9.00
CA THR A 103 8.28 8.48 9.08
C THR A 103 8.67 7.98 10.46
N GLN A 104 9.45 6.89 10.49
CA GLN A 104 10.10 6.36 11.69
C GLN A 104 11.61 6.47 11.52
N ARG A 105 12.32 6.97 12.54
CA ARG A 105 13.78 7.14 12.50
C ARG A 105 14.37 6.98 13.89
N VAL A 106 15.45 6.27 14.00
CA VAL A 106 16.29 6.36 15.20
C VAL A 106 16.90 7.75 15.23
N VAL A 107 16.83 8.42 16.37
CA VAL A 107 17.39 9.75 16.59
C VAL A 107 18.08 9.82 17.94
N ARG A 108 18.95 10.82 18.12
CA ARG A 108 19.54 11.16 19.42
C ARG A 108 19.71 12.66 19.56
N PHE A 109 19.71 13.15 20.79
CA PHE A 109 20.06 14.53 21.09
C PHE A 109 21.58 14.68 21.22
N GLU A 110 22.17 15.57 20.42
CA GLU A 110 23.58 15.92 20.48
C GLU A 110 23.73 17.39 20.90
N ARG A 111 24.52 17.65 21.96
CA ARG A 111 24.75 19.01 22.43
C ARG A 111 26.04 19.56 21.87
N THR A 112 26.00 20.73 21.23
CA THR A 112 27.16 21.48 20.78
C THR A 112 27.04 22.93 21.25
N GLY A 113 27.69 23.22 22.38
CA GLY A 113 27.64 24.54 22.99
C GLY A 113 26.20 24.99 23.34
N PRO A 114 25.70 26.10 22.78
CA PRO A 114 24.34 26.59 23.04
C PRO A 114 23.25 25.88 22.23
N LYS A 115 23.60 24.90 21.41
CA LYS A 115 22.66 24.19 20.56
C LYS A 115 22.51 22.74 20.97
N VAL A 116 21.27 22.23 20.79
CA VAL A 116 20.98 20.80 20.82
C VAL A 116 20.44 20.40 19.43
N LEU A 117 21.07 19.42 18.82
CA LEU A 117 20.63 18.88 17.55
C LEU A 117 19.89 17.55 17.76
N LEU A 118 18.77 17.36 17.06
CA LEU A 118 18.13 16.06 16.94
C LEU A 118 18.70 15.40 15.68
N VAL A 119 19.59 14.43 15.87
CA VAL A 119 20.35 13.80 14.79
C VAL A 119 19.85 12.39 14.55
N ALA A 120 19.59 12.05 13.29
CA ALA A 120 19.28 10.70 12.84
C ALA A 120 20.57 10.07 12.27
N PRO A 121 21.17 9.08 12.93
CA PRO A 121 22.26 8.30 12.35
C PRO A 121 21.76 7.52 11.13
N ASN A 122 22.66 7.28 10.17
CA ASN A 122 22.32 6.45 9.03
C ASN A 122 22.53 4.97 9.38
N LEU A 123 21.48 4.30 9.82
CA LEU A 123 21.55 2.91 10.26
C LEU A 123 21.37 1.88 9.12
N ASP A 124 21.16 2.33 7.89
CA ASP A 124 21.12 1.44 6.71
C ASP A 124 22.52 0.90 6.37
N TYR A 125 23.56 1.53 6.94
CA TYR A 125 24.97 1.17 6.74
C TYR A 125 25.68 1.02 8.08
N ARG A 126 26.18 -0.19 8.35
CA ARG A 126 26.80 -0.55 9.64
C ARG A 126 28.12 -1.28 9.44
N ALA A 127 28.90 -1.38 10.50
CA ALA A 127 29.97 -2.35 10.63
C ALA A 127 29.78 -3.07 11.98
N ALA A 128 29.26 -4.31 11.93
CA ALA A 128 29.03 -5.17 13.09
C ALA A 128 30.37 -5.84 13.50
N SER A 129 31.35 -5.05 13.89
CA SER A 129 32.67 -5.49 14.31
C SER A 129 33.11 -4.80 15.61
N GLU A 130 34.08 -5.38 16.32
CA GLU A 130 34.71 -4.74 17.49
C GLU A 130 35.72 -3.67 17.09
N ASN A 131 35.98 -3.49 15.80
CA ASN A 131 36.93 -2.50 15.30
C ASN A 131 36.29 -1.10 15.22
N GLU A 132 36.54 -0.27 16.22
CA GLU A 132 36.00 1.10 16.31
C GLU A 132 36.40 1.97 15.10
N HIS A 133 37.59 1.73 14.49
CA HIS A 133 38.03 2.46 13.31
C HIS A 133 37.19 2.10 12.07
N GLU A 134 36.81 0.84 11.91
CA GLU A 134 35.92 0.40 10.84
C GLU A 134 34.52 0.96 11.04
N GLN A 135 33.96 0.86 12.23
CA GLN A 135 32.69 1.49 12.57
C GLN A 135 32.70 3.00 12.29
N LYS A 136 33.82 3.71 12.67
CA LYS A 136 33.99 5.12 12.39
C LYS A 136 34.02 5.39 10.89
N ALA A 137 34.80 4.61 10.13
CA ALA A 137 34.90 4.78 8.69
C ALA A 137 33.55 4.64 7.98
N VAL A 138 32.69 3.69 8.40
CA VAL A 138 31.32 3.54 7.87
C VAL A 138 30.47 4.75 8.26
N ARG A 139 30.49 5.18 9.52
CA ARG A 139 29.73 6.38 9.96
C ARG A 139 30.16 7.66 9.24
N GLU A 140 31.41 7.80 8.87
CA GLU A 140 31.93 8.96 8.11
C GLU A 140 31.64 8.86 6.62
N ALA A 141 31.43 7.64 6.07
CA ALA A 141 31.10 7.42 4.67
C ALA A 141 29.64 7.70 4.35
N PHE A 142 28.73 7.58 5.33
CA PHE A 142 27.29 7.71 5.15
C PHE A 142 26.71 8.79 6.07
N ALA A 143 26.28 9.90 5.46
CA ALA A 143 25.89 11.09 6.20
C ALA A 143 24.68 10.85 7.13
N PRO A 144 24.72 11.31 8.39
CA PRO A 144 23.55 11.40 9.25
C PRO A 144 22.64 12.55 8.79
N GLY A 145 21.37 12.52 9.22
CA GLY A 145 20.42 13.60 9.02
C GLY A 145 20.23 14.43 10.29
N VAL A 146 20.28 15.77 10.19
CA VAL A 146 19.84 16.64 11.29
C VAL A 146 18.36 16.92 11.11
N VAL A 147 17.51 16.33 11.96
CA VAL A 147 16.06 16.48 11.90
C VAL A 147 15.61 17.85 12.38
N TRP A 148 16.28 18.37 13.45
CA TRP A 148 16.00 19.70 14.00
C TRP A 148 17.18 20.23 14.83
N GLY A 149 17.20 21.55 15.03
CA GLY A 149 18.15 22.22 15.91
C GLY A 149 17.44 23.14 16.90
N PHE A 150 17.73 22.97 18.17
CA PHE A 150 17.19 23.77 19.28
C PHE A 150 18.26 24.68 19.87
N GLU A 151 17.83 25.84 20.38
CA GLU A 151 18.68 26.72 21.23
C GLU A 151 18.44 26.40 22.71
N VAL A 152 19.51 26.27 23.49
CA VAL A 152 19.43 26.05 24.93
C VAL A 152 18.92 27.32 25.61
N ALA A 153 17.78 27.22 26.32
CA ALA A 153 17.17 28.36 27.03
C ALA A 153 17.45 28.39 28.53
N ALA A 154 17.67 27.22 29.15
CA ALA A 154 18.01 27.09 30.56
C ALA A 154 18.86 25.82 30.79
N GLU A 155 19.56 25.77 31.90
CA GLU A 155 20.39 24.63 32.30
C GLU A 155 20.08 24.14 33.71
N GLY A 156 20.13 22.82 33.89
CA GLY A 156 20.06 22.17 35.20
C GLY A 156 21.43 21.84 35.77
N PRO A 157 21.54 21.58 37.07
CA PRO A 157 22.83 21.34 37.74
C PRO A 157 23.50 20.03 37.32
N ASP A 158 22.76 19.11 36.74
CA ASP A 158 23.17 17.77 36.28
C ASP A 158 23.40 17.67 34.76
N GLY A 159 23.53 18.85 34.11
CA GLY A 159 23.77 18.92 32.67
C GLY A 159 22.52 18.82 31.79
N ARG A 160 21.33 18.68 32.39
CA ARG A 160 20.04 18.80 31.68
C ARG A 160 19.90 20.19 31.07
N VAL A 161 19.18 20.27 29.97
CA VAL A 161 18.85 21.54 29.31
C VAL A 161 17.37 21.65 29.00
N LEU A 162 16.87 22.88 28.98
CA LEU A 162 15.55 23.22 28.52
C LEU A 162 15.65 23.89 27.15
N VAL A 163 14.82 23.41 26.21
CA VAL A 163 14.77 23.94 24.82
C VAL A 163 13.33 24.28 24.42
N ASP A 164 13.13 25.32 23.63
CA ASP A 164 11.84 25.64 23.02
C ASP A 164 11.58 24.68 21.86
N ALA A 165 10.54 23.85 21.97
CA ALA A 165 10.13 22.87 20.98
C ALA A 165 8.93 23.32 20.13
N THR A 166 8.42 24.54 20.33
CA THR A 166 7.20 25.01 19.68
C THR A 166 7.30 24.93 18.16
N ASP A 167 8.35 25.49 17.55
CA ASP A 167 8.54 25.46 16.10
C ASP A 167 8.84 24.04 15.56
N PHE A 168 9.45 23.17 16.38
CA PHE A 168 9.66 21.77 16.04
C PHE A 168 8.32 21.02 15.92
N VAL A 169 7.38 21.31 16.78
CA VAL A 169 6.06 20.67 16.79
C VAL A 169 5.15 21.28 15.73
N VAL A 170 5.23 22.62 15.52
CA VAL A 170 4.44 23.34 14.51
C VAL A 170 5.14 23.31 13.14
N ARG A 171 5.32 22.11 12.58
CA ARG A 171 5.88 21.90 11.25
C ARG A 171 5.19 20.74 10.52
N ASP A 172 5.21 20.74 9.20
CA ASP A 172 4.69 19.64 8.38
C ASP A 172 5.66 18.44 8.38
N ALA A 173 5.70 17.73 9.51
CA ALA A 173 6.58 16.56 9.67
C ALA A 173 6.05 15.31 8.96
N HIS A 174 4.75 15.27 8.68
CA HIS A 174 4.10 14.16 7.98
C HIS A 174 4.14 14.32 6.45
N GLY A 175 4.42 15.54 5.94
CA GLY A 175 4.44 15.83 4.51
C GLY A 175 3.04 15.97 3.93
N VAL A 176 2.10 16.54 4.70
CA VAL A 176 0.71 16.77 4.28
C VAL A 176 0.62 17.60 3.00
N ALA A 177 1.36 18.71 2.92
CA ALA A 177 1.37 19.58 1.73
C ALA A 177 1.81 18.82 0.48
N ARG A 178 2.93 18.08 0.56
CA ARG A 178 3.43 17.24 -0.54
C ARG A 178 2.45 16.13 -0.91
N ARG A 179 1.78 15.53 0.07
CA ARG A 179 0.80 14.47 -0.19
C ARG A 179 -0.42 14.99 -0.95
N LEU A 180 -0.93 16.17 -0.58
CA LEU A 180 -2.03 16.82 -1.31
C LEU A 180 -1.64 17.12 -2.75
N GLU A 181 -0.44 17.64 -2.98
CA GLU A 181 0.07 17.93 -4.32
C GLU A 181 0.22 16.63 -5.15
N ASN A 182 0.89 15.61 -4.62
CA ASN A 182 1.12 14.34 -5.33
C ASN A 182 -0.16 13.58 -5.68
N THR A 183 -1.25 13.83 -4.94
CA THR A 183 -2.57 13.22 -5.21
C THR A 183 -3.50 14.12 -6.03
N GLY A 184 -2.97 15.20 -6.60
CA GLY A 184 -3.74 16.11 -7.46
C GLY A 184 -4.76 16.96 -6.71
N GLN A 185 -4.57 17.12 -5.38
CA GLN A 185 -5.51 17.90 -4.56
C GLN A 185 -5.17 19.40 -4.50
N GLY A 186 -4.11 19.83 -5.16
CA GLY A 186 -3.65 21.20 -5.19
C GLY A 186 -2.37 21.43 -4.39
N ALA A 187 -1.70 22.53 -4.64
CA ALA A 187 -0.50 22.96 -3.94
C ALA A 187 -0.86 23.75 -2.67
N TYR A 188 -0.51 23.19 -1.52
CA TYR A 188 -0.77 23.79 -0.21
C TYR A 188 0.53 24.17 0.49
N SER A 189 0.45 25.15 1.38
CA SER A 189 1.53 25.55 2.26
C SER A 189 1.07 25.70 3.69
N LEU A 190 1.97 25.40 4.66
CA LEU A 190 1.68 25.56 6.09
C LEU A 190 1.50 27.02 6.47
N ALA A 191 0.32 27.38 6.99
CA ALA A 191 0.00 28.68 7.56
C ALA A 191 0.34 28.67 9.05
N LYS A 192 1.56 29.09 9.40
CA LYS A 192 2.04 29.06 10.81
C LYS A 192 1.18 29.90 11.75
N GLU A 193 0.67 31.03 11.28
CA GLU A 193 -0.22 31.94 12.04
C GLU A 193 -1.58 31.34 12.39
N ARG A 194 -1.93 30.19 11.78
CA ARG A 194 -3.14 29.41 12.01
C ARG A 194 -2.86 28.04 12.64
N SER A 195 -1.62 27.85 13.12
CA SER A 195 -1.14 26.55 13.58
C SER A 195 -0.61 26.67 15.02
N VAL A 196 -0.96 25.72 15.89
CA VAL A 196 -0.65 25.78 17.33
C VAL A 196 -0.40 24.40 17.91
N PRO A 197 0.42 24.24 18.98
CA PRO A 197 0.43 23.02 19.78
C PRO A 197 -0.94 22.75 20.39
N VAL A 198 -1.27 21.47 20.64
CA VAL A 198 -2.56 21.05 21.24
C VAL A 198 -2.31 20.39 22.57
N LEU A 199 -2.33 21.17 23.67
CA LEU A 199 -1.93 20.75 25.00
C LEU A 199 -2.68 19.50 25.50
N GLU A 200 -3.96 19.37 25.23
CA GLU A 200 -4.78 18.21 25.65
C GLU A 200 -4.25 16.87 25.11
N HIS A 201 -3.48 16.92 24.00
CA HIS A 201 -2.86 15.78 23.32
C HIS A 201 -1.34 15.75 23.45
N VAL A 202 -0.76 16.63 24.26
CA VAL A 202 0.64 16.51 24.68
C VAL A 202 0.67 15.61 25.91
N LYS A 203 1.35 14.47 25.82
CA LYS A 203 1.41 13.46 26.88
C LYS A 203 2.84 12.98 27.06
N ALA A 204 3.21 12.74 28.31
CA ALA A 204 4.48 12.12 28.64
C ALA A 204 4.19 10.83 29.39
N PHE A 205 4.46 9.68 28.73
CA PHE A 205 4.33 8.32 29.28
C PHE A 205 5.71 7.83 29.76
N PRO A 206 5.79 6.73 30.50
CA PRO A 206 7.08 6.18 30.94
C PRO A 206 8.05 5.87 29.80
N GLU A 207 7.56 5.36 28.66
CA GLU A 207 8.37 4.90 27.52
C GLU A 207 8.23 5.76 26.27
N ASN A 208 7.32 6.75 26.26
CA ASN A 208 7.20 7.68 25.13
C ASN A 208 6.69 9.05 25.55
N THR A 209 7.03 10.05 24.74
CA THR A 209 6.51 11.41 24.84
C THR A 209 5.87 11.81 23.53
N GLU A 210 4.62 12.26 23.62
CA GLU A 210 3.77 12.62 22.50
C GLU A 210 3.56 14.13 22.43
N LEU A 211 3.95 14.73 21.31
CA LEU A 211 3.81 16.16 21.04
C LEU A 211 2.88 16.34 19.85
N GLU A 212 1.83 17.10 19.98
CA GLU A 212 0.82 17.25 18.93
C GLU A 212 0.55 18.71 18.60
N ALA A 213 0.45 19.03 17.30
CA ALA A 213 0.06 20.33 16.80
C ALA A 213 -1.15 20.23 15.85
N ARG A 214 -1.99 21.25 15.92
CA ARG A 214 -3.01 21.55 14.90
C ARG A 214 -2.35 22.39 13.83
N LEU A 215 -2.24 21.87 12.62
CA LEU A 215 -1.63 22.53 11.48
C LEU A 215 -2.69 22.87 10.43
N THR A 216 -2.66 24.10 9.94
CA THR A 216 -3.53 24.55 8.85
C THR A 216 -2.70 24.76 7.58
N PHE A 217 -3.15 24.15 6.50
CA PHE A 217 -2.53 24.23 5.18
C PHE A 217 -3.44 25.05 4.27
N THR A 218 -2.91 26.07 3.60
CA THR A 218 -3.67 26.97 2.75
C THR A 218 -3.20 26.93 1.31
N THR A 219 -4.14 27.18 0.39
CA THR A 219 -3.86 27.32 -1.04
C THR A 219 -4.62 28.52 -1.63
N ASP A 220 -4.00 29.19 -2.59
CA ASP A 220 -4.65 30.19 -3.44
C ASP A 220 -5.20 29.57 -4.74
N GLY A 221 -4.78 28.33 -5.04
CA GLY A 221 -5.25 27.56 -6.19
C GLY A 221 -6.62 26.92 -5.97
N ASP A 222 -7.07 26.15 -6.95
CA ASP A 222 -8.31 25.40 -6.84
C ASP A 222 -8.04 24.05 -6.13
N PRO A 223 -8.79 23.72 -5.08
CA PRO A 223 -8.71 22.43 -4.41
C PRO A 223 -9.14 21.29 -5.34
N GLY A 224 -8.55 20.11 -5.14
CA GLY A 224 -9.00 18.91 -5.85
C GLY A 224 -10.28 18.32 -5.24
N GLU A 225 -10.92 17.46 -6.02
CA GLU A 225 -12.24 16.89 -5.73
C GLU A 225 -12.37 16.29 -4.33
N TYR A 226 -11.38 15.50 -3.89
CA TYR A 226 -11.50 14.83 -2.59
C TYR A 226 -11.38 15.79 -1.41
N VAL A 227 -10.58 16.84 -1.54
CA VAL A 227 -10.52 17.90 -0.53
C VAL A 227 -11.83 18.71 -0.50
N GLU A 228 -12.40 19.04 -1.66
CA GLU A 228 -13.69 19.72 -1.74
C GLU A 228 -14.82 18.92 -1.09
N GLN A 229 -14.79 17.61 -1.23
CA GLN A 229 -15.80 16.72 -0.67
C GLN A 229 -15.67 16.45 0.83
N THR A 230 -14.48 16.60 1.42
CA THR A 230 -14.19 16.15 2.80
C THR A 230 -13.78 17.26 3.75
N ALA A 231 -13.18 18.34 3.27
CA ALA A 231 -12.73 19.44 4.11
C ALA A 231 -13.83 20.48 4.30
N ALA A 232 -14.03 20.93 5.54
CA ALA A 232 -14.99 21.99 5.87
C ALA A 232 -14.61 23.35 5.22
N ALA A 233 -13.30 23.57 4.99
CA ALA A 233 -12.76 24.73 4.30
C ALA A 233 -11.69 24.23 3.30
N PRO A 234 -12.07 23.92 2.04
CA PRO A 234 -11.15 23.30 1.07
C PRO A 234 -9.86 24.10 0.80
N ARG A 235 -9.91 25.42 0.90
CA ARG A 235 -8.72 26.29 0.74
C ARG A 235 -7.90 26.46 2.03
N ALA A 236 -8.34 25.87 3.16
CA ALA A 236 -7.69 25.97 4.46
C ALA A 236 -7.86 24.67 5.25
N VAL A 237 -7.21 23.60 4.78
CA VAL A 237 -7.28 22.26 5.37
C VAL A 237 -6.55 22.24 6.71
N THR A 238 -7.21 21.76 7.76
CA THR A 238 -6.63 21.68 9.09
C THR A 238 -6.58 20.22 9.56
N LEU A 239 -5.38 19.75 9.92
CA LEU A 239 -5.13 18.43 10.46
C LEU A 239 -4.30 18.54 11.73
N ARG A 240 -4.30 17.48 12.55
CA ARG A 240 -3.33 17.35 13.64
C ARG A 240 -2.17 16.48 13.17
N VAL A 241 -0.95 16.90 13.51
CA VAL A 241 0.28 16.15 13.28
C VAL A 241 0.92 15.85 14.62
N ARG A 242 1.37 14.64 14.80
CA ARG A 242 1.96 14.16 16.05
C ARG A 242 3.42 13.79 15.82
N HIS A 243 4.22 14.08 16.85
CA HIS A 243 5.61 13.71 16.99
C HIS A 243 5.77 12.84 18.23
N SER A 244 6.19 11.62 18.06
CA SER A 244 6.41 10.66 19.14
C SER A 244 7.92 10.47 19.34
N LEU A 245 8.39 10.62 20.55
CA LEU A 245 9.73 10.26 21.00
C LEU A 245 9.58 8.98 21.83
N VAL A 246 10.02 7.85 21.31
CA VAL A 246 9.81 6.52 21.89
C VAL A 246 11.13 5.97 22.40
N GLU A 247 11.13 5.44 23.61
CA GLU A 247 12.27 4.72 24.15
C GLU A 247 12.53 3.47 23.33
N LEU A 248 13.78 3.28 22.91
CA LEU A 248 14.18 2.03 22.29
C LEU A 248 14.54 1.03 23.38
N PRO A 249 14.02 -0.20 23.30
CA PRO A 249 14.34 -1.21 24.28
C PRO A 249 15.83 -1.53 24.28
N ASP A 250 16.33 -2.01 25.42
CA ASP A 250 17.64 -2.61 25.44
C ASP A 250 17.63 -3.91 24.59
N THR A 251 18.79 -4.30 24.10
CA THR A 251 18.93 -5.48 23.25
C THR A 251 19.05 -6.78 24.10
N SER A 252 19.00 -6.69 25.43
CA SER A 252 18.99 -7.85 26.31
C SER A 252 17.66 -8.60 26.22
N GLY A 253 17.72 -9.91 26.10
CA GLY A 253 16.51 -10.75 26.04
C GLY A 253 15.76 -10.77 24.69
N TYR A 254 16.14 -9.97 23.71
CA TYR A 254 15.64 -10.07 22.34
C TYR A 254 16.77 -10.53 21.39
N SER A 255 16.52 -11.66 20.70
CA SER A 255 17.44 -12.17 19.69
C SER A 255 16.87 -11.90 18.30
N PRO A 256 17.46 -10.99 17.51
CA PRO A 256 17.02 -10.76 16.13
C PRO A 256 17.08 -12.04 15.32
N ARG A 257 16.01 -12.33 14.56
CA ARG A 257 15.92 -13.53 13.74
C ARG A 257 16.14 -13.22 12.26
N ARG A 258 16.93 -14.04 11.58
CA ARG A 258 17.22 -13.87 10.16
C ARG A 258 15.99 -14.11 9.31
N PHE A 259 15.84 -13.29 8.28
CA PHE A 259 14.81 -13.44 7.25
C PHE A 259 15.17 -14.53 6.25
N ASP A 260 14.18 -15.34 5.88
CA ASP A 260 14.21 -16.23 4.72
C ASP A 260 13.17 -15.73 3.70
N PRO A 261 13.47 -15.68 2.38
CA PRO A 261 12.53 -15.18 1.37
C PRO A 261 11.23 -15.99 1.27
N ARG A 262 11.21 -17.22 1.80
CA ARG A 262 10.05 -18.12 1.83
C ARG A 262 9.21 -17.98 3.11
N SER A 263 9.66 -17.20 4.07
CA SER A 263 9.01 -17.12 5.41
C SER A 263 7.69 -16.33 5.41
N GLY A 264 7.44 -15.48 4.41
CA GLY A 264 6.26 -14.63 4.35
C GLY A 264 6.20 -13.54 5.44
N LEU A 265 7.34 -13.07 5.89
CA LEU A 265 7.46 -12.06 6.95
C LEU A 265 8.05 -10.76 6.43
N PHE A 266 7.67 -9.65 7.06
CA PHE A 266 8.35 -8.37 6.88
C PHE A 266 9.73 -8.39 7.54
N TYR A 267 10.62 -7.52 7.07
CA TYR A 267 11.97 -7.42 7.59
C TYR A 267 12.51 -6.00 7.59
N ALA A 268 13.42 -5.74 8.54
CA ALA A 268 14.35 -4.62 8.49
C ALA A 268 15.65 -5.09 7.81
N ASP A 269 16.26 -4.24 6.98
CA ASP A 269 17.52 -4.57 6.32
C ASP A 269 18.56 -3.45 6.45
N TYR A 270 19.83 -3.85 6.44
CA TYR A 270 20.99 -2.95 6.41
C TYR A 270 22.18 -3.62 5.73
N MET A 271 23.13 -2.80 5.27
CA MET A 271 24.42 -3.29 4.75
C MET A 271 25.47 -3.32 5.87
N ASP A 272 26.04 -4.49 6.11
CA ASP A 272 27.11 -4.70 7.07
C ASP A 272 28.47 -4.77 6.37
N PHE A 273 29.27 -3.74 6.54
CA PHE A 273 30.61 -3.63 5.94
C PHE A 273 31.67 -4.51 6.63
N ALA A 274 31.36 -5.06 7.80
CA ALA A 274 32.21 -6.03 8.50
C ALA A 274 31.99 -7.48 8.04
N THR A 275 31.04 -7.71 7.13
CA THR A 275 30.77 -9.05 6.58
C THR A 275 32.01 -9.59 5.84
N PRO A 276 32.37 -10.87 6.03
CA PRO A 276 33.50 -11.49 5.35
C PRO A 276 33.41 -11.39 3.81
N ILE A 277 34.55 -11.21 3.14
CA ILE A 277 34.62 -11.16 1.68
C ILE A 277 34.09 -12.50 1.11
N GLY A 278 33.10 -12.40 0.21
CA GLY A 278 32.46 -13.55 -0.39
C GLY A 278 31.07 -13.87 0.18
N GLU A 279 30.66 -13.20 1.25
CA GLU A 279 29.30 -13.26 1.80
C GLU A 279 28.48 -12.02 1.42
N SER A 280 27.17 -12.11 1.52
CA SER A 280 26.28 -10.98 1.25
C SER A 280 26.41 -9.93 2.35
N MET A 281 26.71 -8.69 1.97
CA MET A 281 26.73 -7.58 2.91
C MET A 281 25.33 -7.21 3.45
N THR A 282 24.27 -7.57 2.77
CA THR A 282 22.90 -7.24 3.19
C THR A 282 22.42 -8.22 4.24
N THR A 283 22.24 -7.73 5.46
CA THR A 283 21.58 -8.45 6.56
C THR A 283 20.10 -8.09 6.59
N ARG A 284 19.24 -9.09 6.73
CA ARG A 284 17.78 -8.94 6.87
C ARG A 284 17.32 -9.63 8.13
N LEU A 285 16.54 -8.91 8.95
CA LEU A 285 16.00 -9.36 10.21
C LEU A 285 14.48 -9.28 10.15
N ILE A 286 13.76 -10.37 10.47
CA ILE A 286 12.30 -10.35 10.46
C ILE A 286 11.76 -9.36 11.48
N ASN A 287 10.60 -8.79 11.17
CA ASN A 287 9.88 -7.97 12.13
C ASN A 287 9.00 -8.88 13.00
N ARG A 288 9.13 -8.79 14.32
CA ARG A 288 8.31 -9.54 15.29
C ARG A 288 8.27 -8.86 16.64
N HIS A 289 7.24 -9.13 17.43
CA HIS A 289 7.19 -8.72 18.83
C HIS A 289 8.21 -9.49 19.67
N ARG A 290 8.62 -8.89 20.78
CA ARG A 290 9.36 -9.59 21.84
C ARG A 290 8.40 -10.60 22.48
N LEU A 291 8.83 -11.86 22.56
CA LEU A 291 8.09 -12.91 23.24
C LEU A 291 9.07 -13.91 23.85
N ALA A 292 9.12 -13.95 25.16
CA ALA A 292 9.98 -14.84 25.93
C ALA A 292 9.13 -15.63 26.95
N CYS A 293 9.59 -16.81 27.37
CA CYS A 293 8.93 -17.62 28.41
C CYS A 293 9.25 -17.12 29.80
N ALA A 294 8.24 -16.90 30.62
CA ALA A 294 8.39 -16.64 32.05
C ALA A 294 8.94 -17.85 32.83
N GLU A 295 8.58 -19.07 32.36
CA GLU A 295 8.97 -20.33 32.96
C GLU A 295 9.41 -21.34 31.89
N PRO A 296 10.22 -22.35 32.22
CA PRO A 296 10.55 -23.42 31.28
C PRO A 296 9.28 -24.12 30.75
N PRO A 297 9.28 -24.62 29.48
CA PRO A 297 8.13 -25.30 28.94
C PRO A 297 7.61 -26.44 29.78
N GLY A 298 6.28 -26.54 29.89
CA GLY A 298 5.57 -27.64 30.50
C GLY A 298 5.74 -28.99 29.77
N ALA A 299 5.04 -30.01 30.23
CA ALA A 299 5.07 -31.34 29.63
C ALA A 299 4.49 -31.38 28.21
N ASP A 300 3.67 -30.43 27.84
CA ASP A 300 3.08 -30.22 26.51
C ASP A 300 3.97 -29.41 25.57
N GLY A 301 5.14 -28.93 26.05
CA GLY A 301 6.08 -28.13 25.30
C GLY A 301 5.75 -26.64 25.24
N ARG A 302 4.69 -26.19 25.92
CA ARG A 302 4.27 -24.77 25.97
C ARG A 302 4.78 -24.08 27.24
N CYS A 303 4.87 -22.75 27.17
CA CYS A 303 5.20 -21.90 28.32
C CYS A 303 4.33 -20.66 28.36
N PRO A 304 4.03 -20.12 29.55
CA PRO A 304 3.44 -18.77 29.64
C PRO A 304 4.49 -17.74 29.24
N PRO A 305 4.09 -16.63 28.60
CA PRO A 305 5.00 -15.54 28.24
C PRO A 305 5.37 -14.69 29.46
N GLU A 306 6.54 -14.04 29.42
CA GLU A 306 6.88 -12.98 30.38
C GLU A 306 5.89 -11.82 30.28
N GLU A 307 5.59 -11.39 29.04
CA GLU A 307 4.58 -10.41 28.72
C GLU A 307 3.77 -10.87 27.50
N PRO A 308 2.43 -10.98 27.61
CA PRO A 308 1.60 -11.33 26.45
C PRO A 308 1.50 -10.18 25.46
N ILE A 309 1.32 -10.51 24.19
CA ILE A 309 0.98 -9.55 23.12
C ILE A 309 -0.51 -9.24 23.23
N VAL A 310 -0.86 -8.01 23.64
CA VAL A 310 -2.26 -7.60 23.84
C VAL A 310 -2.64 -6.54 22.80
N TYR A 311 -3.72 -6.77 22.07
CA TYR A 311 -4.31 -5.80 21.15
C TYR A 311 -5.57 -5.18 21.75
N HIS A 312 -5.74 -3.88 21.54
CA HIS A 312 -6.83 -3.10 22.10
C HIS A 312 -7.69 -2.47 21.00
N LEU A 313 -8.95 -2.89 20.93
CA LEU A 313 -9.90 -2.35 19.96
C LEU A 313 -10.41 -0.96 20.41
N ASP A 314 -10.49 -0.03 19.47
CA ASP A 314 -11.08 1.31 19.65
C ASP A 314 -12.50 1.20 20.23
N PRO A 315 -12.77 1.77 21.43
CA PRO A 315 -14.08 1.71 22.07
C PRO A 315 -15.18 2.41 21.27
N GLY A 316 -14.83 3.29 20.33
CA GLY A 316 -15.75 3.93 19.39
C GLY A 316 -16.34 3.00 18.32
N THR A 317 -15.93 1.73 18.26
CA THR A 317 -16.45 0.75 17.30
C THR A 317 -17.88 0.32 17.66
N PRO A 318 -18.88 0.45 16.77
CA PRO A 318 -20.27 0.08 17.06
C PRO A 318 -20.51 -1.43 16.95
N GLU A 319 -21.54 -1.94 17.65
CA GLU A 319 -22.09 -3.27 17.40
C GLU A 319 -22.88 -3.28 16.06
N PRO A 320 -22.93 -4.43 15.36
CA PRO A 320 -22.29 -5.74 15.65
C PRO A 320 -20.83 -5.84 15.15
N VAL A 321 -20.28 -4.77 14.61
CA VAL A 321 -18.92 -4.75 14.04
C VAL A 321 -17.88 -4.95 15.13
N ARG A 322 -18.08 -4.38 16.32
CA ARG A 322 -17.18 -4.55 17.47
C ARG A 322 -16.95 -6.02 17.81
N SER A 323 -18.03 -6.77 17.97
CA SER A 323 -17.95 -8.21 18.25
C SER A 323 -17.23 -8.97 17.14
N ALA A 324 -17.53 -8.66 15.86
CA ALA A 324 -16.88 -9.32 14.74
C ALA A 324 -15.36 -9.01 14.66
N LEU A 325 -14.94 -7.77 14.95
CA LEU A 325 -13.51 -7.41 14.96
C LEU A 325 -12.75 -8.11 16.09
N LEU A 326 -13.33 -8.18 17.28
CA LEU A 326 -12.74 -8.90 18.42
C LEU A 326 -12.62 -10.40 18.11
N ASP A 327 -13.66 -11.01 17.55
CA ASP A 327 -13.66 -12.43 17.21
C ASP A 327 -12.56 -12.75 16.19
N GLY A 328 -12.47 -11.99 15.11
CA GLY A 328 -11.46 -12.22 14.07
C GLY A 328 -10.03 -11.99 14.56
N ALA A 329 -9.80 -10.93 15.34
CA ALA A 329 -8.47 -10.66 15.88
C ALA A 329 -7.99 -11.75 16.85
N ARG A 330 -8.90 -12.42 17.58
CA ARG A 330 -8.56 -13.51 18.50
C ARG A 330 -8.10 -14.78 17.82
N TRP A 331 -8.32 -14.96 16.52
CA TRP A 331 -7.90 -16.19 15.82
C TRP A 331 -6.40 -16.46 15.89
N TRP A 332 -5.58 -15.43 16.09
CA TRP A 332 -4.13 -15.57 16.19
C TRP A 332 -3.65 -16.34 17.44
N ASP A 333 -4.47 -16.46 18.48
CA ASP A 333 -4.12 -17.19 19.70
C ASP A 333 -3.74 -18.64 19.40
N GLU A 334 -4.47 -19.32 18.52
CA GLU A 334 -4.19 -20.68 18.04
C GLU A 334 -2.79 -20.79 17.41
N ALA A 335 -2.35 -19.77 16.65
CA ALA A 335 -1.04 -19.79 16.02
C ALA A 335 0.11 -19.65 17.06
N PHE A 336 -0.10 -18.85 18.11
CA PHE A 336 0.86 -18.71 19.20
C PHE A 336 0.92 -19.99 20.06
N GLU A 337 -0.20 -20.65 20.31
CA GLU A 337 -0.22 -21.97 20.94
C GLU A 337 0.60 -23.00 20.14
N ALA A 338 0.43 -23.02 18.81
CA ALA A 338 1.20 -23.87 17.91
C ALA A 338 2.70 -23.53 17.89
N ALA A 339 3.06 -22.28 18.19
CA ALA A 339 4.45 -21.84 18.32
C ALA A 339 5.08 -22.17 19.68
N GLY A 340 4.33 -22.81 20.60
CA GLY A 340 4.82 -23.27 21.90
C GLY A 340 4.64 -22.29 23.04
N PHE A 341 3.59 -21.48 22.99
CA PHE A 341 3.22 -20.54 24.04
C PHE A 341 1.80 -20.81 24.56
N GLU A 342 1.52 -20.45 25.80
CA GLU A 342 0.21 -20.52 26.45
C GLU A 342 -0.22 -19.12 26.84
N ASP A 343 -1.44 -18.71 26.47
CA ASP A 343 -1.98 -17.37 26.77
C ASP A 343 -1.10 -16.19 26.30
N ALA A 344 -0.34 -16.37 25.23
CA ALA A 344 0.63 -15.37 24.76
C ALA A 344 0.02 -14.23 23.92
N TYR A 345 -1.21 -14.40 23.46
CA TYR A 345 -1.90 -13.42 22.62
C TYR A 345 -3.31 -13.16 23.12
N ARG A 346 -3.71 -11.87 23.22
CA ARG A 346 -5.03 -11.46 23.72
C ARG A 346 -5.57 -10.28 22.95
N VAL A 347 -6.91 -10.18 22.89
CA VAL A 347 -7.60 -9.03 22.29
C VAL A 347 -8.70 -8.55 23.20
N GLU A 348 -8.67 -7.26 23.52
CA GLU A 348 -9.59 -6.61 24.46
C GLU A 348 -10.11 -5.28 23.87
N VAL A 349 -11.13 -4.70 24.46
CA VAL A 349 -11.49 -3.30 24.19
C VAL A 349 -10.59 -2.39 25.03
N LEU A 350 -10.07 -1.31 24.44
CA LEU A 350 -9.23 -0.37 25.17
C LEU A 350 -10.00 0.19 26.37
N PRO A 351 -9.52 0.00 27.61
CA PRO A 351 -10.22 0.48 28.80
C PRO A 351 -10.14 2.01 28.91
N ASP A 352 -11.14 2.64 29.52
CA ASP A 352 -11.22 4.11 29.71
C ASP A 352 -10.01 4.69 30.47
N SER A 353 -9.31 3.88 31.23
CA SER A 353 -8.09 4.27 31.98
C SER A 353 -6.82 4.28 31.15
N ALA A 354 -6.84 3.69 29.94
CA ALA A 354 -5.71 3.61 29.05
C ALA A 354 -5.78 4.69 27.97
N ASP A 355 -4.60 5.05 27.46
CA ASP A 355 -4.48 6.00 26.36
C ASP A 355 -3.83 5.30 25.16
N ALA A 356 -4.50 5.31 24.01
CA ALA A 356 -3.98 4.73 22.76
C ALA A 356 -2.67 5.38 22.26
N MET A 357 -2.29 6.53 22.81
CA MET A 357 -1.01 7.20 22.51
C MET A 357 0.18 6.58 23.24
N ASP A 358 -0.06 5.86 24.33
CA ASP A 358 0.98 5.13 25.05
C ASP A 358 1.50 3.98 24.14
N VAL A 359 2.82 3.92 23.94
CA VAL A 359 3.45 2.94 23.03
C VAL A 359 3.20 1.50 23.46
N ARG A 360 2.97 1.25 24.72
CA ARG A 360 2.73 -0.09 25.29
C ARG A 360 1.40 -0.74 24.86
N TYR A 361 0.49 0.01 24.24
CA TYR A 361 -0.78 -0.52 23.76
C TYR A 361 -0.77 -0.72 22.24
N ASN A 362 -0.85 -1.96 21.76
CA ASN A 362 -1.18 -2.24 20.36
C ASN A 362 -2.65 -1.89 20.13
N VAL A 363 -2.97 -1.25 19.02
CA VAL A 363 -4.32 -0.70 18.79
C VAL A 363 -4.94 -1.19 17.48
N ILE A 364 -6.25 -1.47 17.54
CA ILE A 364 -7.11 -1.73 16.39
C ILE A 364 -8.07 -0.55 16.27
N GLN A 365 -7.82 0.36 15.33
CA GLN A 365 -8.50 1.61 15.20
C GLN A 365 -9.62 1.56 14.16
N TRP A 366 -10.82 2.05 14.53
CA TRP A 366 -11.96 2.18 13.64
C TRP A 366 -11.98 3.57 13.01
N VAL A 367 -11.92 3.66 11.66
CA VAL A 367 -11.84 4.93 10.95
C VAL A 367 -13.02 5.15 10.00
N HIS A 368 -13.50 6.38 9.96
CA HIS A 368 -14.56 6.80 9.06
C HIS A 368 -13.99 7.57 7.87
N ARG A 369 -14.43 7.20 6.67
CA ARG A 369 -14.07 7.86 5.42
C ARG A 369 -15.30 8.06 4.56
N ARG A 370 -15.33 9.15 3.79
CA ARG A 370 -16.36 9.36 2.77
C ARG A 370 -16.21 8.36 1.62
N THR A 371 -14.99 8.10 1.20
CA THR A 371 -14.69 7.18 0.11
C THR A 371 -14.45 5.77 0.64
N ARG A 372 -14.93 4.76 -0.09
CA ARG A 372 -14.54 3.38 0.14
C ARG A 372 -13.06 3.18 -0.22
N GLY A 373 -12.38 2.33 0.53
CA GLY A 373 -10.97 2.04 0.32
C GLY A 373 -10.53 0.84 1.15
N TRP A 374 -9.23 0.71 1.34
CA TRP A 374 -8.62 -0.41 2.03
C TRP A 374 -8.39 -0.13 3.51
N SER A 375 -8.29 -1.19 4.31
CA SER A 375 -7.75 -1.21 5.66
C SER A 375 -6.26 -1.51 5.59
N TYR A 376 -5.53 -1.32 6.69
CA TYR A 376 -4.11 -1.66 6.74
C TYR A 376 -3.62 -1.86 8.18
N GLY A 377 -2.64 -2.75 8.35
CA GLY A 377 -1.83 -2.90 9.55
C GLY A 377 -0.46 -2.27 9.35
N ALA A 378 0.02 -1.52 10.34
CA ALA A 378 1.36 -0.94 10.38
C ALA A 378 1.96 -1.11 11.76
N SER A 379 3.28 -1.07 11.87
CA SER A 379 3.98 -1.25 13.14
C SER A 379 4.99 -0.15 13.40
N VAL A 380 5.16 0.19 14.68
CA VAL A 380 6.32 0.92 15.16
C VAL A 380 7.39 -0.11 15.46
N THR A 381 8.50 -0.05 14.71
CA THR A 381 9.53 -1.11 14.72
C THR A 381 10.91 -0.51 15.01
N ASP A 382 11.68 -1.17 15.86
CA ASP A 382 13.09 -0.85 16.04
C ASP A 382 13.92 -1.32 14.81
N PRO A 383 14.45 -0.42 13.98
CA PRO A 383 15.16 -0.81 12.77
C PRO A 383 16.54 -1.41 13.05
N ARG A 384 17.00 -1.39 14.30
CA ARG A 384 18.27 -2.01 14.71
C ARG A 384 18.14 -3.53 14.82
N THR A 385 16.95 -4.03 15.18
CA THR A 385 16.73 -5.42 15.56
C THR A 385 15.55 -6.10 14.84
N GLY A 386 14.62 -5.32 14.28
CA GLY A 386 13.34 -5.81 13.75
C GLY A 386 12.27 -6.00 14.83
N GLU A 387 12.53 -5.58 16.09
CA GLU A 387 11.54 -5.70 17.17
C GLU A 387 10.35 -4.77 16.93
N ILE A 388 9.13 -5.32 16.97
CA ILE A 388 7.89 -4.55 16.90
C ILE A 388 7.56 -4.03 18.29
N LEU A 389 7.54 -2.71 18.44
CA LEU A 389 7.24 -2.01 19.69
C LEU A 389 5.75 -1.74 19.86
N LYS A 390 5.04 -1.54 18.76
CA LYS A 390 3.60 -1.29 18.75
C LYS A 390 2.98 -1.67 17.42
N GLY A 391 1.92 -2.48 17.46
CA GLY A 391 1.03 -2.71 16.32
C GLY A 391 -0.03 -1.62 16.21
N HIS A 392 -0.33 -1.15 15.00
CA HIS A 392 -1.34 -0.14 14.72
C HIS A 392 -2.18 -0.54 13.52
N VAL A 393 -3.35 -1.10 13.78
CA VAL A 393 -4.32 -1.53 12.77
C VAL A 393 -5.32 -0.42 12.48
N THR A 394 -5.63 -0.17 11.20
CA THR A 394 -6.62 0.82 10.75
C THR A 394 -7.69 0.16 9.91
N LEU A 395 -8.92 0.11 10.40
CA LEU A 395 -10.06 -0.54 9.76
C LEU A 395 -11.11 0.47 9.30
N GLY A 396 -11.45 0.43 8.01
CA GLY A 396 -12.37 1.38 7.39
C GLY A 396 -13.84 1.00 7.56
N SER A 397 -14.67 1.91 8.09
CA SER A 397 -16.09 1.68 8.39
C SER A 397 -16.97 1.44 7.16
N GLN A 398 -16.50 1.79 5.95
CA GLN A 398 -17.24 1.56 4.71
C GLN A 398 -17.15 0.11 4.22
N ARG A 399 -16.21 -0.68 4.77
CA ARG A 399 -15.99 -2.05 4.30
C ARG A 399 -17.22 -2.93 4.49
N VAL A 400 -17.81 -2.93 5.68
CA VAL A 400 -19.02 -3.72 5.97
C VAL A 400 -20.19 -3.37 5.03
N ARG A 401 -20.32 -2.09 4.63
CA ARG A 401 -21.35 -1.65 3.70
C ARG A 401 -21.07 -2.08 2.27
N GLN A 402 -19.82 -2.16 1.89
CA GLN A 402 -19.41 -2.66 0.57
C GLN A 402 -19.76 -4.14 0.42
N ASP A 403 -19.41 -4.97 1.41
CA ASP A 403 -19.72 -6.40 1.36
C ASP A 403 -21.24 -6.65 1.39
N TYR A 404 -21.98 -5.84 2.14
CA TYR A 404 -23.44 -5.87 2.12
C TYR A 404 -24.01 -5.58 0.72
N LEU A 405 -23.51 -4.56 0.02
CA LEU A 405 -23.91 -4.20 -1.35
C LEU A 405 -23.60 -5.31 -2.36
N LEU A 406 -22.44 -6.00 -2.21
CA LEU A 406 -22.10 -7.16 -3.02
C LEU A 406 -23.17 -8.25 -2.90
N ALA A 407 -23.64 -8.51 -1.68
CA ALA A 407 -24.69 -9.50 -1.41
C ALA A 407 -26.05 -9.04 -1.93
N GLU A 408 -26.43 -7.77 -1.81
CA GLU A 408 -27.66 -7.20 -2.37
C GLU A 408 -27.76 -7.47 -3.88
N GLY A 409 -26.67 -7.20 -4.62
CA GLY A 409 -26.61 -7.46 -6.06
C GLY A 409 -26.78 -8.94 -6.43
N MET A 410 -26.17 -9.84 -5.64
CA MET A 410 -26.24 -11.28 -5.91
C MET A 410 -27.60 -11.90 -5.57
N LEU A 411 -28.25 -11.45 -4.49
CA LEU A 411 -29.44 -12.11 -3.96
C LEU A 411 -30.74 -11.51 -4.46
N ALA A 412 -30.76 -10.24 -4.90
CA ALA A 412 -31.97 -9.47 -5.18
C ALA A 412 -33.04 -9.66 -4.05
N PRO A 413 -32.71 -9.31 -2.80
CA PRO A 413 -33.37 -9.87 -1.62
C PRO A 413 -34.70 -9.21 -1.26
N TYR A 414 -35.00 -8.03 -1.80
CA TYR A 414 -36.10 -7.17 -1.31
C TYR A 414 -37.42 -7.49 -2.01
N GLN A 415 -37.96 -8.71 -1.77
CA GLN A 415 -39.23 -9.19 -2.31
C GLN A 415 -40.17 -9.60 -1.20
N GLY A 416 -41.49 -9.50 -1.45
CA GLY A 416 -42.53 -9.97 -0.53
C GLY A 416 -42.39 -9.40 0.88
N ALA A 417 -42.25 -10.27 1.87
CA ALA A 417 -42.07 -9.89 3.28
C ALA A 417 -40.77 -9.15 3.60
N HIS A 418 -39.77 -9.28 2.71
CA HIS A 418 -38.45 -8.64 2.87
C HIS A 418 -38.30 -7.34 2.06
N ALA A 419 -39.35 -6.81 1.47
CA ALA A 419 -39.30 -5.59 0.66
C ALA A 419 -38.74 -4.37 1.43
N ASP A 420 -38.95 -4.31 2.72
CA ASP A 420 -38.49 -3.26 3.62
C ASP A 420 -37.11 -3.59 4.30
N GLY A 421 -36.56 -4.76 4.03
CA GLY A 421 -35.29 -5.27 4.60
C GLY A 421 -35.49 -6.48 5.52
N PHE A 422 -34.41 -6.91 6.14
CA PHE A 422 -34.37 -8.00 7.10
C PHE A 422 -34.22 -7.50 8.52
N LEU A 423 -34.63 -8.31 9.51
CA LEU A 423 -34.18 -8.13 10.88
C LEU A 423 -32.69 -8.54 10.96
N PRO A 424 -31.86 -7.87 11.79
CA PRO A 424 -30.42 -8.12 11.84
C PRO A 424 -30.05 -9.60 12.06
N GLU A 425 -30.79 -10.29 12.92
CA GLU A 425 -30.57 -11.70 13.27
C GLU A 425 -30.88 -12.70 12.15
N ASN A 426 -31.55 -12.26 11.07
CA ASN A 426 -31.93 -13.08 9.93
C ASN A 426 -31.47 -12.53 8.56
N ASP A 427 -30.50 -11.63 8.58
CA ASP A 427 -30.00 -10.97 7.38
C ASP A 427 -28.75 -11.68 6.85
N PRO A 428 -28.87 -12.49 5.77
CA PRO A 428 -27.74 -13.23 5.23
C PRO A 428 -26.65 -12.33 4.61
N MET A 429 -27.01 -11.11 4.25
CA MET A 429 -26.05 -10.13 3.73
C MET A 429 -25.21 -9.53 4.85
N LEU A 430 -25.83 -9.24 6.00
CA LEU A 430 -25.13 -8.81 7.20
C LEU A 430 -24.21 -9.92 7.72
N GLU A 431 -24.67 -11.18 7.72
CA GLU A 431 -23.86 -12.32 8.14
C GLU A 431 -22.60 -12.46 7.28
N MET A 432 -22.72 -12.41 5.95
CA MET A 432 -21.57 -12.41 5.04
C MET A 432 -20.65 -11.23 5.28
N ALA A 433 -21.19 -10.02 5.44
CA ALA A 433 -20.38 -8.83 5.69
C ALA A 433 -19.61 -8.91 7.01
N LEU A 434 -20.23 -9.45 8.08
CA LEU A 434 -19.56 -9.65 9.38
C LEU A 434 -18.50 -10.77 9.31
N ALA A 435 -18.73 -11.84 8.53
CA ALA A 435 -17.71 -12.85 8.28
C ALA A 435 -16.46 -12.25 7.62
N ARG A 436 -16.66 -11.37 6.62
CA ARG A 436 -15.54 -10.61 6.03
C ARG A 436 -14.84 -9.71 7.04
N ILE A 437 -15.58 -9.05 7.94
CA ILE A 437 -15.00 -8.19 8.98
C ILE A 437 -14.14 -8.99 9.95
N ARG A 438 -14.53 -10.21 10.32
CA ARG A 438 -13.70 -11.13 11.13
C ARG A 438 -12.39 -11.45 10.41
N GLN A 439 -12.49 -11.91 9.17
CA GLN A 439 -11.31 -12.24 8.35
C GLN A 439 -10.41 -11.02 8.13
N LEU A 440 -10.98 -9.83 7.89
CA LEU A 440 -10.24 -8.59 7.73
C LEU A 440 -9.50 -8.18 9.02
N SER A 441 -10.14 -8.35 10.17
CA SER A 441 -9.52 -8.08 11.47
C SER A 441 -8.30 -8.97 11.70
N ALA A 442 -8.42 -10.26 11.43
CA ALA A 442 -7.29 -11.19 11.50
C ALA A 442 -6.18 -10.80 10.53
N HIS A 443 -6.52 -10.47 9.27
CA HIS A 443 -5.58 -10.06 8.23
C HIS A 443 -4.73 -8.84 8.66
N GLU A 444 -5.39 -7.74 9.06
CA GLU A 444 -4.68 -6.52 9.41
C GLU A 444 -3.86 -6.63 10.71
N VAL A 445 -4.33 -7.45 11.65
CA VAL A 445 -3.53 -7.82 12.84
C VAL A 445 -2.31 -8.63 12.41
N GLY A 446 -2.44 -9.59 11.50
CA GLY A 446 -1.33 -10.39 10.97
C GLY A 446 -0.18 -9.54 10.46
N HIS A 447 -0.46 -8.44 9.76
CA HIS A 447 0.57 -7.48 9.35
C HIS A 447 1.32 -6.88 10.54
N THR A 448 0.63 -6.59 11.62
CA THR A 448 1.24 -6.00 12.82
C THR A 448 1.91 -7.04 13.73
N LEU A 449 1.75 -8.33 13.43
CA LEU A 449 2.52 -9.44 14.00
C LEU A 449 3.78 -9.77 13.16
N GLY A 450 3.96 -9.10 12.02
CA GLY A 450 5.12 -9.24 11.14
C GLY A 450 4.86 -10.00 9.84
N LEU A 451 3.61 -10.47 9.57
CA LEU A 451 3.30 -11.25 8.38
C LEU A 451 3.09 -10.36 7.14
N ALA A 452 3.68 -10.74 6.02
CA ALA A 452 3.43 -10.18 4.70
C ALA A 452 2.24 -10.90 4.02
N HIS A 453 1.72 -10.34 2.91
CA HIS A 453 0.72 -11.03 2.11
C HIS A 453 1.24 -12.34 1.55
N ASN A 454 0.38 -13.36 1.51
CA ASN A 454 0.60 -14.59 0.76
C ASN A 454 -0.53 -14.81 -0.26
N PHE A 455 -0.31 -14.43 -1.51
CA PHE A 455 -1.29 -14.53 -2.58
C PHE A 455 -1.39 -15.93 -3.22
N ALA A 456 -0.74 -16.93 -2.65
CA ALA A 456 -0.92 -18.33 -3.01
C ALA A 456 -1.85 -19.09 -2.03
N GLY A 457 -2.43 -18.41 -1.05
CA GLY A 457 -3.31 -19.01 -0.05
C GLY A 457 -4.54 -19.67 -0.65
N SER A 458 -5.15 -19.04 -1.67
CA SER A 458 -6.36 -19.53 -2.37
C SER A 458 -6.18 -20.90 -3.03
N VAL A 459 -4.97 -21.24 -3.50
CA VAL A 459 -4.64 -22.50 -4.19
C VAL A 459 -4.69 -23.71 -3.26
N ASN A 460 -4.55 -23.51 -1.96
CA ASN A 460 -4.51 -24.54 -0.92
C ASN A 460 -5.73 -24.47 0.03
N ASP A 461 -6.93 -24.34 -0.53
CA ASP A 461 -8.18 -24.25 0.24
C ASP A 461 -8.21 -23.05 1.20
N ARG A 462 -7.77 -21.88 0.71
CA ARG A 462 -7.70 -20.65 1.49
C ARG A 462 -6.76 -20.76 2.70
N ALA A 463 -5.56 -21.30 2.48
CA ALA A 463 -4.60 -21.65 3.53
C ALA A 463 -3.99 -20.46 4.28
N SER A 464 -4.44 -19.21 4.06
CA SER A 464 -3.91 -18.02 4.72
C SER A 464 -4.95 -16.90 4.81
N VAL A 465 -5.09 -16.32 6.01
CA VAL A 465 -5.82 -15.05 6.19
C VAL A 465 -5.05 -13.87 5.60
N MET A 466 -3.75 -14.03 5.31
CA MET A 466 -2.90 -13.01 4.68
C MET A 466 -3.08 -12.94 3.15
N ASP A 467 -3.99 -13.74 2.58
CA ASP A 467 -4.50 -13.60 1.23
C ASP A 467 -5.66 -12.60 1.18
N TYR A 468 -6.08 -12.22 -0.03
CA TYR A 468 -7.28 -11.42 -0.28
C TYR A 468 -8.40 -12.31 -0.83
N PRO A 469 -9.26 -12.91 0.01
CA PRO A 469 -10.34 -13.74 -0.48
C PRO A 469 -11.49 -12.92 -1.06
N ALA A 470 -12.04 -13.32 -2.22
CA ALA A 470 -13.35 -12.89 -2.66
C ALA A 470 -14.46 -13.66 -1.91
N PRO A 471 -15.66 -13.11 -1.73
CA PRO A 471 -16.77 -13.85 -1.14
C PRO A 471 -17.15 -15.02 -2.07
N LEU A 472 -16.96 -16.26 -1.60
CA LEU A 472 -17.30 -17.46 -2.36
C LEU A 472 -18.81 -17.65 -2.38
N ALA A 473 -19.42 -17.35 -3.52
CA ALA A 473 -20.82 -17.62 -3.78
C ALA A 473 -20.98 -18.90 -4.60
N ARG A 474 -22.05 -19.65 -4.35
CA ARG A 474 -22.36 -20.89 -5.07
C ARG A 474 -23.80 -20.90 -5.57
N VAL A 475 -24.01 -21.42 -6.77
CA VAL A 475 -25.34 -21.65 -7.33
C VAL A 475 -25.89 -22.96 -6.75
N ARG A 476 -27.11 -22.94 -6.21
CA ARG A 476 -27.89 -24.12 -5.77
C ARG A 476 -29.25 -24.09 -6.45
N GLY A 477 -29.42 -24.89 -7.54
CA GLY A 477 -30.58 -24.78 -8.42
C GLY A 477 -30.64 -23.39 -9.04
N ASP A 478 -31.75 -22.69 -8.85
CA ASP A 478 -31.94 -21.31 -9.33
C ASP A 478 -31.57 -20.26 -8.27
N SER A 479 -30.96 -20.65 -7.15
CA SER A 479 -30.60 -19.71 -6.07
C SER A 479 -29.09 -19.61 -5.86
N ILE A 480 -28.68 -18.51 -5.25
CA ILE A 480 -27.30 -18.26 -4.82
C ILE A 480 -27.24 -18.41 -3.30
N THR A 481 -26.24 -19.15 -2.81
CA THR A 481 -25.93 -19.24 -1.39
C THR A 481 -24.60 -18.53 -1.09
N LEU A 482 -24.57 -17.81 0.04
CA LEU A 482 -23.39 -17.15 0.60
C LEU A 482 -22.85 -17.91 1.83
N GLU A 483 -23.36 -19.11 2.09
CA GLU A 483 -22.89 -19.98 3.16
C GLU A 483 -21.42 -20.34 2.95
N GLY A 484 -20.56 -20.08 3.95
CA GLY A 484 -19.11 -20.25 3.85
C GLY A 484 -18.45 -19.29 2.85
N ALA A 485 -19.03 -18.09 2.67
CA ALA A 485 -18.46 -17.07 1.78
C ALA A 485 -17.03 -16.70 2.18
N TYR A 486 -16.73 -16.70 3.48
CA TYR A 486 -15.41 -16.53 4.07
C TYR A 486 -15.18 -17.63 5.12
N ASP A 487 -13.95 -18.10 5.26
CA ASP A 487 -13.57 -19.04 6.27
C ASP A 487 -13.35 -18.36 7.64
N ALA A 488 -13.25 -19.14 8.70
CA ALA A 488 -13.06 -18.69 10.07
C ALA A 488 -11.81 -19.37 10.68
N GLY A 489 -11.09 -18.62 11.46
CA GLY A 489 -9.82 -19.04 12.07
C GLY A 489 -8.61 -18.59 11.25
N VAL A 490 -7.42 -18.72 11.84
CA VAL A 490 -6.15 -18.66 11.10
C VAL A 490 -5.93 -19.99 10.38
N GLU A 491 -5.17 -19.94 9.30
CA GLU A 491 -5.00 -21.06 8.41
C GLU A 491 -3.59 -21.68 8.52
N ARG A 492 -3.37 -22.81 7.83
CA ARG A 492 -2.12 -23.58 7.96
C ARG A 492 -0.86 -22.77 7.62
N TRP A 493 -0.91 -21.90 6.62
CA TRP A 493 0.20 -21.01 6.28
C TRP A 493 0.47 -19.99 7.40
N ASP A 494 -0.58 -19.43 7.97
CA ASP A 494 -0.49 -18.42 9.02
C ASP A 494 0.18 -19.00 10.27
N VAL A 495 -0.25 -20.19 10.67
CA VAL A 495 0.37 -20.96 11.79
C VAL A 495 1.85 -21.20 11.50
N GLN A 496 2.20 -21.62 10.28
CA GLN A 496 3.58 -21.86 9.87
C GLN A 496 4.44 -20.59 9.94
N ALA A 497 3.90 -19.45 9.47
CA ALA A 497 4.59 -18.17 9.50
C ALA A 497 4.82 -17.68 10.94
N VAL A 498 3.81 -17.83 11.84
CA VAL A 498 3.95 -17.53 13.27
C VAL A 498 4.96 -18.45 13.94
N GLN A 499 4.96 -19.76 13.63
CA GLN A 499 5.99 -20.67 14.14
C GLN A 499 7.39 -20.23 13.67
N TYR A 500 7.56 -19.85 12.40
CA TYR A 500 8.84 -19.33 11.92
C TYR A 500 9.26 -18.08 12.70
N ALA A 501 8.33 -17.18 12.98
CA ALA A 501 8.62 -15.94 13.70
C ALA A 501 8.90 -16.15 15.19
N TYR A 502 8.17 -17.06 15.88
CA TYR A 502 8.14 -17.09 17.34
C TYR A 502 8.58 -18.43 17.97
N ALA A 503 8.52 -19.57 17.26
CA ALA A 503 8.92 -20.85 17.84
C ALA A 503 10.38 -20.83 18.32
N ARG A 504 10.66 -21.62 19.35
CA ARG A 504 11.97 -21.70 20.02
C ARG A 504 12.63 -23.05 19.72
N PRO A 505 13.97 -23.07 19.52
CA PRO A 505 14.69 -24.32 19.34
C PRO A 505 14.59 -25.19 20.61
N GLY A 506 14.49 -26.50 20.40
CA GLY A 506 14.61 -27.46 21.47
C GLY A 506 16.03 -27.50 22.08
N PRO A 507 16.22 -28.22 23.21
CA PRO A 507 17.50 -28.21 23.94
C PRO A 507 18.73 -28.60 23.09
N ASP A 508 18.54 -29.49 22.12
CA ASP A 508 19.61 -30.00 21.25
C ASP A 508 19.53 -29.47 19.81
N GLN A 509 18.72 -28.43 19.56
CA GLN A 509 18.45 -27.85 18.23
C GLN A 509 18.97 -26.42 18.14
N THR A 510 19.67 -26.10 17.06
CA THR A 510 20.02 -24.72 16.75
C THR A 510 18.82 -23.98 16.13
N GLU A 511 18.74 -22.66 16.29
CA GLU A 511 17.71 -21.83 15.64
C GLU A 511 17.69 -22.04 14.11
N ALA A 512 18.85 -22.08 13.48
CA ALA A 512 18.96 -22.32 12.03
C ALA A 512 18.35 -23.66 11.62
N ALA A 513 18.58 -24.73 12.40
CA ALA A 513 18.01 -26.04 12.13
C ALA A 513 16.49 -26.08 12.36
N LEU A 514 15.99 -25.37 13.35
CA LEU A 514 14.54 -25.19 13.56
C LEU A 514 13.90 -24.51 12.35
N LEU A 515 14.41 -23.34 11.96
CA LEU A 515 13.85 -22.52 10.89
C LEU A 515 13.86 -23.26 9.55
N ASP A 516 14.96 -23.94 9.22
CA ASP A 516 15.05 -24.80 8.03
C ASP A 516 14.02 -25.95 8.07
N SER A 517 13.81 -26.56 9.23
CA SER A 517 12.81 -27.63 9.38
C SER A 517 11.38 -27.14 9.17
N LEU A 518 11.07 -25.90 9.60
CA LEU A 518 9.75 -25.27 9.42
C LEU A 518 9.50 -24.95 7.94
N ILE A 519 10.46 -24.35 7.23
CA ILE A 519 10.34 -24.09 5.79
C ILE A 519 10.10 -25.40 5.03
N ARG A 520 10.91 -26.44 5.30
CA ARG A 520 10.73 -27.75 4.65
C ARG A 520 9.41 -28.43 5.00
N ALA A 521 8.84 -28.16 6.18
CA ALA A 521 7.50 -28.66 6.53
C ALA A 521 6.44 -28.03 5.66
N ALA A 522 6.47 -26.69 5.49
CA ALA A 522 5.57 -25.96 4.60
C ALA A 522 5.65 -26.46 3.16
N GLU A 523 6.86 -26.65 2.62
CA GLU A 523 7.08 -27.17 1.27
C GLU A 523 6.49 -28.58 1.09
N ARG A 524 6.71 -29.48 2.06
CA ARG A 524 6.14 -30.85 2.01
C ARG A 524 4.62 -30.89 2.05
N GLU A 525 4.00 -29.92 2.73
CA GLU A 525 2.55 -29.77 2.75
C GLU A 525 2.00 -29.05 1.51
N GLY A 526 2.89 -28.63 0.61
CA GLY A 526 2.52 -27.90 -0.60
C GLY A 526 2.05 -26.47 -0.31
N LEU A 527 2.35 -25.93 0.86
CA LEU A 527 2.08 -24.54 1.19
C LEU A 527 3.06 -23.66 0.40
N ARG A 528 2.51 -22.79 -0.45
CA ARG A 528 3.29 -21.90 -1.32
C ARG A 528 3.23 -20.48 -0.78
N TYR A 529 4.27 -19.71 -1.14
CA TYR A 529 4.36 -18.30 -0.82
C TYR A 529 4.58 -17.48 -2.09
N VAL A 530 3.68 -16.54 -2.36
CA VAL A 530 3.81 -15.57 -3.46
C VAL A 530 3.50 -14.17 -2.92
N THR A 531 4.49 -13.29 -3.01
CA THR A 531 4.42 -11.92 -2.49
C THR A 531 3.74 -10.95 -3.46
N ASP A 532 3.47 -9.73 -2.98
CA ASP A 532 2.91 -8.60 -3.73
C ASP A 532 3.64 -8.33 -5.05
N ALA A 533 4.98 -8.39 -5.04
CA ALA A 533 5.80 -8.10 -6.21
C ALA A 533 5.53 -9.03 -7.40
N ASP A 534 5.10 -10.26 -7.12
CA ASP A 534 4.84 -11.30 -8.13
C ASP A 534 3.35 -11.52 -8.38
N ALA A 535 2.48 -11.01 -7.51
CA ALA A 535 1.03 -11.15 -7.63
C ALA A 535 0.33 -9.91 -8.23
N ARG A 536 0.74 -8.69 -7.85
CA ARG A 536 0.00 -7.46 -8.18
C ARG A 536 0.24 -6.89 -9.57
N PRO A 537 1.43 -6.95 -10.19
CA PRO A 537 1.63 -6.36 -11.52
C PRO A 537 0.66 -6.93 -12.56
N PRO A 538 0.05 -6.09 -13.41
CA PRO A 538 -0.89 -6.57 -14.44
C PRO A 538 -0.27 -7.61 -15.39
N GLY A 539 1.02 -7.46 -15.68
CA GLY A 539 1.82 -8.39 -16.48
C GLY A 539 2.44 -9.56 -15.70
N ALA A 540 2.11 -9.76 -14.40
CA ALA A 540 2.66 -10.83 -13.57
C ALA A 540 2.54 -12.21 -14.23
N ALA A 541 3.55 -13.06 -13.97
CA ALA A 541 3.66 -14.36 -14.60
C ALA A 541 3.10 -15.51 -13.76
N HIS A 542 3.13 -15.37 -12.42
CA HIS A 542 2.88 -16.47 -11.51
C HIS A 542 1.40 -16.87 -11.46
N PRO A 543 1.00 -18.07 -11.93
CA PRO A 543 -0.40 -18.45 -12.05
C PRO A 543 -1.11 -18.64 -10.70
N MET A 544 -0.36 -18.92 -9.63
CA MET A 544 -0.91 -19.12 -8.28
C MET A 544 -0.92 -17.85 -7.42
N GLY A 545 -0.29 -16.77 -7.86
CA GLY A 545 -0.25 -15.52 -7.10
C GLY A 545 -1.38 -14.57 -7.52
N ASN A 546 -2.54 -14.64 -6.89
CA ASN A 546 -3.73 -13.88 -7.29
C ASN A 546 -4.37 -13.16 -6.12
N LEU A 547 -5.13 -12.11 -6.43
CA LEU A 547 -5.88 -11.31 -5.45
C LEU A 547 -7.38 -11.48 -5.72
N TRP A 548 -8.17 -11.61 -4.65
CA TRP A 548 -9.63 -11.69 -4.73
C TRP A 548 -10.12 -12.89 -5.56
N ASP A 549 -9.39 -14.00 -5.52
CA ASP A 549 -9.71 -15.25 -6.18
C ASP A 549 -10.12 -16.33 -5.17
N ASN A 550 -10.55 -17.46 -5.67
CA ASN A 550 -10.91 -18.63 -4.88
C ASN A 550 -10.63 -19.90 -5.67
N GLY A 551 -9.87 -20.81 -5.09
CA GLY A 551 -9.64 -22.14 -5.60
C GLY A 551 -8.34 -22.27 -6.40
N ARG A 552 -8.01 -23.53 -6.73
CA ARG A 552 -6.75 -23.91 -7.37
C ARG A 552 -6.78 -23.77 -8.90
N ASP A 553 -7.95 -24.00 -9.52
CA ASP A 553 -8.13 -23.93 -10.95
C ASP A 553 -8.81 -22.62 -11.33
N MET A 554 -8.06 -21.73 -11.95
CA MET A 554 -8.53 -20.38 -12.30
C MET A 554 -9.59 -20.40 -13.40
N VAL A 555 -9.59 -21.41 -14.30
CA VAL A 555 -10.61 -21.57 -15.34
C VAL A 555 -11.92 -22.02 -14.70
N GLU A 556 -11.88 -23.01 -13.83
CA GLU A 556 -13.06 -23.45 -13.08
C GLU A 556 -13.64 -22.33 -12.19
N ALA A 557 -12.74 -21.57 -11.55
CA ALA A 557 -13.14 -20.43 -10.75
C ALA A 557 -13.82 -19.33 -11.57
N LEU A 558 -13.29 -19.01 -12.75
CA LEU A 558 -13.92 -18.05 -13.67
C LEU A 558 -15.31 -18.52 -14.11
N ASP A 559 -15.42 -19.78 -14.51
CA ASP A 559 -16.72 -20.39 -14.88
C ASP A 559 -17.74 -20.35 -13.73
N ARG A 560 -17.29 -20.58 -12.50
CA ARG A 560 -18.14 -20.47 -11.31
C ARG A 560 -18.64 -19.04 -11.11
N GLU A 561 -17.76 -18.07 -11.20
CA GLU A 561 -18.12 -16.65 -11.05
C GLU A 561 -19.07 -16.19 -12.17
N MET A 562 -18.87 -16.63 -13.41
CA MET A 562 -19.77 -16.35 -14.52
C MET A 562 -21.16 -16.97 -14.28
N ARG A 563 -21.25 -18.23 -13.84
CA ARG A 563 -22.55 -18.84 -13.48
C ARG A 563 -23.27 -18.09 -12.35
N VAL A 564 -22.55 -17.66 -11.31
CA VAL A 564 -23.15 -16.85 -10.23
C VAL A 564 -23.67 -15.51 -10.79
N ARG A 565 -22.88 -14.86 -11.65
CA ARG A 565 -23.22 -13.61 -12.31
C ARG A 565 -24.47 -13.76 -13.16
N ASP A 566 -24.57 -14.81 -13.98
CA ASP A 566 -25.70 -15.06 -14.88
C ASP A 566 -26.99 -15.27 -14.07
N VAL A 567 -26.98 -16.16 -13.07
CA VAL A 567 -28.14 -16.39 -12.18
C VAL A 567 -28.59 -15.12 -11.47
N ALA A 568 -27.63 -14.26 -11.04
CA ALA A 568 -27.96 -13.02 -10.38
C ALA A 568 -28.52 -11.97 -11.36
N LEU A 569 -27.94 -11.86 -12.57
CA LEU A 569 -28.44 -10.95 -13.60
C LEU A 569 -29.83 -11.32 -14.12
N ASP A 570 -30.15 -12.60 -14.25
CA ASP A 570 -31.50 -13.06 -14.62
C ASP A 570 -32.56 -12.61 -13.61
N ARG A 571 -32.17 -12.37 -12.36
CA ARG A 571 -33.06 -11.92 -11.29
C ARG A 571 -32.99 -10.42 -11.05
N PHE A 572 -32.05 -9.75 -11.72
CA PHE A 572 -31.79 -8.34 -11.48
C PHE A 572 -33.00 -7.48 -11.82
N GLY A 573 -33.36 -6.59 -10.90
CA GLY A 573 -34.47 -5.68 -11.05
C GLY A 573 -34.71 -4.86 -9.78
N GLU A 574 -35.92 -4.35 -9.59
CA GLU A 574 -36.24 -3.48 -8.43
C GLU A 574 -36.00 -4.15 -7.07
N ALA A 575 -35.94 -5.47 -7.04
CA ALA A 575 -35.72 -6.25 -5.82
C ALA A 575 -34.29 -6.12 -5.25
N VAL A 576 -33.35 -5.50 -5.94
CA VAL A 576 -32.03 -5.15 -5.39
C VAL A 576 -32.06 -3.86 -4.56
N VAL A 577 -33.21 -3.17 -4.53
CA VAL A 577 -33.37 -1.89 -3.82
C VAL A 577 -34.53 -2.01 -2.82
N LYS A 578 -34.31 -1.54 -1.59
CA LYS A 578 -35.37 -1.52 -0.55
C LYS A 578 -36.53 -0.63 -0.95
N ARG A 579 -37.75 -1.02 -0.55
CA ARG A 579 -38.93 -0.19 -0.76
C ARG A 579 -38.73 1.22 -0.21
N GLY A 580 -39.07 2.21 -1.03
CA GLY A 580 -38.96 3.64 -0.67
C GLY A 580 -37.59 4.25 -0.98
N ALA A 581 -36.58 3.45 -1.36
CA ALA A 581 -35.31 3.98 -1.84
C ALA A 581 -35.36 4.30 -3.35
N PRO A 582 -34.60 5.27 -3.85
CA PRO A 582 -34.58 5.60 -5.28
C PRO A 582 -34.12 4.42 -6.15
N LEU A 583 -34.88 4.14 -7.22
CA LEU A 583 -34.54 3.05 -8.14
C LEU A 583 -33.20 3.26 -8.86
N ALA A 584 -32.70 4.49 -8.98
CA ALA A 584 -31.36 4.76 -9.50
C ALA A 584 -30.25 4.03 -8.72
N ARG A 585 -30.50 3.60 -7.46
CA ARG A 585 -29.59 2.74 -6.69
C ARG A 585 -29.43 1.33 -7.26
N MET A 586 -30.27 0.92 -8.19
CA MET A 586 -30.06 -0.33 -8.91
C MET A 586 -28.69 -0.38 -9.58
N GLU A 587 -28.19 0.75 -10.10
CA GLU A 587 -26.87 0.83 -10.72
C GLU A 587 -25.75 0.56 -9.72
N GLU A 588 -25.89 1.02 -8.47
CA GLU A 588 -24.90 0.76 -7.40
C GLU A 588 -24.73 -0.74 -7.11
N ALA A 589 -25.81 -1.51 -7.21
CA ALA A 589 -25.82 -2.98 -7.09
C ALA A 589 -25.37 -3.67 -8.39
N LEU A 590 -25.69 -3.08 -9.55
CA LEU A 590 -25.33 -3.64 -10.87
C LEU A 590 -23.80 -3.67 -11.08
N VAL A 591 -23.11 -2.60 -10.78
CA VAL A 591 -21.66 -2.49 -11.05
C VAL A 591 -20.87 -3.66 -10.43
N PRO A 592 -20.93 -3.92 -9.10
CA PRO A 592 -20.18 -5.01 -8.50
C PRO A 592 -20.71 -6.40 -8.92
N LEU A 593 -21.99 -6.53 -9.27
CA LEU A 593 -22.54 -7.75 -9.79
C LEU A 593 -22.05 -8.03 -11.22
N TYR A 594 -22.18 -7.05 -12.11
CA TYR A 594 -21.81 -7.19 -13.52
C TYR A 594 -20.32 -7.47 -13.71
N LEU A 595 -19.47 -6.79 -12.93
CA LEU A 595 -18.02 -6.96 -12.93
C LEU A 595 -17.52 -7.95 -11.87
N ARG A 596 -18.38 -8.84 -11.37
CA ARG A 596 -18.01 -9.79 -10.30
C ARG A 596 -16.80 -10.64 -10.66
N HIS A 597 -16.69 -11.06 -11.91
CA HIS A 597 -15.63 -11.91 -12.45
C HIS A 597 -14.29 -11.19 -12.67
N ARG A 598 -14.21 -9.88 -12.41
CA ARG A 598 -13.04 -9.05 -12.76
C ARG A 598 -11.69 -9.56 -12.22
N TYR A 599 -11.68 -10.08 -11.01
CA TYR A 599 -10.46 -10.61 -10.41
C TYR A 599 -10.08 -11.97 -10.97
N GLN A 600 -11.09 -12.81 -11.28
CA GLN A 600 -10.86 -14.10 -11.92
C GLN A 600 -10.34 -13.95 -13.36
N VAL A 601 -10.74 -12.89 -14.06
CA VAL A 601 -10.13 -12.53 -15.36
C VAL A 601 -8.64 -12.32 -15.21
N GLY A 602 -8.21 -11.52 -14.23
CA GLY A 602 -6.78 -11.30 -13.95
C GLY A 602 -6.03 -12.59 -13.61
N ALA A 603 -6.61 -13.42 -12.74
CA ALA A 603 -6.06 -14.70 -12.33
C ALA A 603 -5.94 -15.68 -13.50
N THR A 604 -7.00 -15.82 -14.30
CA THR A 604 -7.02 -16.71 -15.47
C THR A 604 -6.06 -16.24 -16.57
N ALA A 605 -5.93 -14.93 -16.77
CA ALA A 605 -4.98 -14.35 -17.73
C ALA A 605 -3.52 -14.69 -17.39
N LYS A 606 -3.16 -14.90 -16.14
CA LYS A 606 -1.81 -15.31 -15.72
C LYS A 606 -1.42 -16.72 -16.19
N LEU A 607 -2.39 -17.55 -16.56
CA LEU A 607 -2.09 -18.82 -17.18
C LEU A 607 -1.55 -18.65 -18.61
N VAL A 608 -1.98 -17.62 -19.36
CA VAL A 608 -1.55 -17.35 -20.74
C VAL A 608 -0.14 -16.72 -20.71
N GLY A 609 0.84 -17.40 -21.26
CA GLY A 609 2.25 -17.00 -21.14
C GLY A 609 2.72 -17.03 -19.67
N GLY A 610 2.13 -17.90 -18.86
CA GLY A 610 2.39 -18.03 -17.44
C GLY A 610 3.62 -18.85 -17.11
N GLU A 611 4.19 -18.61 -15.93
CA GLU A 611 5.37 -19.30 -15.42
C GLU A 611 5.28 -19.39 -13.90
N ALA A 612 5.24 -20.63 -13.38
CA ALA A 612 5.24 -20.93 -11.95
C ALA A 612 6.67 -21.06 -11.45
N TYR A 613 6.95 -20.48 -10.30
CA TYR A 613 8.27 -20.55 -9.66
C TYR A 613 8.16 -20.44 -8.14
N GLU A 614 9.22 -20.81 -7.44
CA GLU A 614 9.40 -20.64 -6.01
C GLU A 614 10.61 -19.74 -5.75
N TYR A 615 10.68 -19.18 -4.54
CA TYR A 615 11.88 -18.43 -4.11
C TYR A 615 13.00 -19.39 -3.68
N ALA A 616 13.37 -20.29 -4.62
CA ALA A 616 14.25 -21.42 -4.38
C ALA A 616 15.63 -20.99 -3.91
N THR A 617 16.19 -21.73 -2.94
CA THR A 617 17.56 -21.56 -2.47
C THR A 617 18.42 -22.77 -2.82
N ARG A 618 19.72 -22.55 -3.02
CA ARG A 618 20.64 -23.64 -3.35
C ARG A 618 20.75 -24.62 -2.18
N GLY A 619 20.54 -25.91 -2.45
CA GLY A 619 20.59 -26.98 -1.46
C GLY A 619 19.23 -27.56 -1.08
N GLU A 620 18.17 -27.05 -1.65
CA GLU A 620 16.85 -27.67 -1.59
C GLU A 620 16.83 -29.02 -2.31
N ALA A 621 15.97 -29.93 -1.85
CA ALA A 621 15.95 -31.30 -2.37
C ALA A 621 15.35 -31.40 -3.79
N ASP A 622 14.38 -30.55 -4.13
CA ASP A 622 13.69 -30.52 -5.44
C ASP A 622 13.12 -29.10 -5.69
N PRO A 623 13.98 -28.10 -5.96
CA PRO A 623 13.50 -26.73 -6.12
C PRO A 623 12.72 -26.58 -7.42
N GLN A 624 11.49 -26.08 -7.34
CA GLN A 624 10.76 -25.61 -8.53
C GLN A 624 11.35 -24.26 -8.99
N LEU A 625 12.22 -24.34 -10.00
CA LEU A 625 12.87 -23.12 -10.51
C LEU A 625 11.86 -22.26 -11.26
N ALA A 626 11.66 -22.53 -12.53
CA ALA A 626 10.68 -21.82 -13.36
C ALA A 626 10.02 -22.85 -14.29
N GLU A 627 8.71 -23.04 -14.16
CA GLU A 627 7.95 -23.99 -14.94
C GLU A 627 6.88 -23.27 -15.75
N ARG A 628 6.94 -23.40 -17.07
CA ARG A 628 5.96 -22.82 -17.97
C ARG A 628 4.61 -23.51 -17.82
N VAL A 629 3.54 -22.72 -17.84
CA VAL A 629 2.17 -23.27 -17.83
C VAL A 629 1.98 -24.16 -19.07
N PRO A 630 1.46 -25.39 -18.95
CA PRO A 630 1.25 -26.29 -20.09
C PRO A 630 0.35 -25.68 -21.17
N ALA A 631 0.65 -25.95 -22.45
CA ALA A 631 -0.08 -25.42 -23.60
C ALA A 631 -1.59 -25.62 -23.52
N SER A 632 -2.03 -26.79 -23.01
CA SER A 632 -3.45 -27.09 -22.82
C SER A 632 -4.14 -26.16 -21.82
N GLN A 633 -3.47 -25.83 -20.72
CA GLN A 633 -3.99 -24.90 -19.71
C GLN A 633 -4.00 -23.46 -20.23
N GLN A 634 -2.94 -23.04 -20.93
CA GLN A 634 -2.89 -21.73 -21.60
C GLN A 634 -4.03 -21.56 -22.59
N THR A 635 -4.30 -22.59 -23.40
CA THR A 635 -5.39 -22.60 -24.38
C THR A 635 -6.76 -22.56 -23.70
N ALA A 636 -6.99 -23.39 -22.67
CA ALA A 636 -8.23 -23.39 -21.89
C ALA A 636 -8.50 -22.05 -21.23
N ALA A 637 -7.46 -21.42 -20.69
CA ALA A 637 -7.55 -20.08 -20.08
C ALA A 637 -7.94 -19.00 -21.10
N LEU A 638 -7.31 -19.03 -22.30
CA LEU A 638 -7.66 -18.10 -23.38
C LEU A 638 -9.12 -18.30 -23.82
N ASP A 639 -9.59 -19.54 -23.97
CA ASP A 639 -10.98 -19.82 -24.36
C ASP A 639 -11.98 -19.38 -23.30
N ALA A 640 -11.69 -19.65 -22.03
CA ALA A 640 -12.53 -19.22 -20.92
C ALA A 640 -12.63 -17.68 -20.87
N LEU A 641 -11.52 -16.97 -21.04
CA LEU A 641 -11.51 -15.51 -21.07
C LEU A 641 -12.31 -14.95 -22.26
N LEU A 642 -12.14 -15.51 -23.46
CA LEU A 642 -12.88 -15.09 -24.65
C LEU A 642 -14.37 -15.37 -24.53
N SER A 643 -14.78 -16.42 -23.82
CA SER A 643 -16.20 -16.71 -23.56
C SER A 643 -16.89 -15.61 -22.75
N THR A 644 -16.16 -14.91 -21.87
CA THR A 644 -16.71 -13.84 -21.01
C THR A 644 -17.02 -12.54 -21.77
N ILE A 645 -16.47 -12.37 -22.96
CA ILE A 645 -16.66 -11.16 -23.79
C ILE A 645 -17.53 -11.41 -25.02
N THR A 646 -18.23 -12.56 -25.08
CA THR A 646 -19.22 -12.78 -26.11
C THR A 646 -20.41 -11.83 -25.95
N PRO A 647 -21.14 -11.47 -27.04
CA PRO A 647 -22.30 -10.60 -26.93
C PRO A 647 -23.37 -11.14 -25.97
N SER A 648 -23.53 -12.44 -25.87
CA SER A 648 -24.49 -13.07 -24.93
C SER A 648 -24.04 -12.95 -23.47
N ALA A 649 -22.73 -13.06 -23.20
CA ALA A 649 -22.20 -12.90 -21.84
C ALA A 649 -22.25 -11.44 -21.37
N LEU A 650 -22.13 -10.48 -22.30
CA LEU A 650 -22.06 -9.05 -21.96
C LEU A 650 -23.42 -8.34 -22.03
N ALA A 651 -24.40 -8.92 -22.72
CA ALA A 651 -25.72 -8.30 -22.85
C ALA A 651 -26.41 -8.18 -21.49
N LEU A 652 -26.83 -6.98 -21.13
CA LEU A 652 -27.64 -6.74 -19.95
C LEU A 652 -29.05 -7.24 -20.11
N PRO A 653 -29.67 -7.78 -19.07
CA PRO A 653 -31.11 -8.11 -19.10
C PRO A 653 -31.96 -6.85 -19.32
N GLU A 654 -33.15 -7.03 -19.89
CA GLU A 654 -34.06 -5.91 -20.21
C GLU A 654 -34.36 -5.03 -18.98
N ALA A 655 -34.55 -5.67 -17.82
CA ALA A 655 -34.81 -4.95 -16.57
C ALA A 655 -33.68 -3.98 -16.20
N ALA A 656 -32.41 -4.34 -16.37
CA ALA A 656 -31.31 -3.45 -16.13
C ALA A 656 -31.27 -2.27 -17.12
N ARG A 657 -31.58 -2.54 -18.39
CA ARG A 657 -31.57 -1.52 -19.45
C ARG A 657 -32.71 -0.50 -19.37
N THR A 658 -33.88 -0.91 -18.88
CA THR A 658 -35.11 -0.12 -18.99
C THR A 658 -35.63 0.42 -17.68
N ARG A 659 -35.16 -0.07 -16.52
CA ARG A 659 -35.69 0.27 -15.22
C ARG A 659 -34.75 1.11 -14.35
N ILE A 660 -33.49 1.36 -14.78
CA ILE A 660 -32.59 2.28 -14.09
C ILE A 660 -32.91 3.71 -14.55
N PRO A 661 -33.59 4.51 -13.70
CA PRO A 661 -33.93 5.88 -14.07
C PRO A 661 -32.72 6.79 -13.86
N PRO A 662 -32.75 8.03 -14.40
CA PRO A 662 -31.81 9.09 -14.03
C PRO A 662 -31.75 9.30 -12.52
N ARG A 663 -30.60 9.67 -12.00
CA ARG A 663 -30.41 9.93 -10.58
C ARG A 663 -31.23 11.13 -10.14
N PRO A 664 -32.03 11.00 -9.06
CA PRO A 664 -32.86 12.10 -8.59
C PRO A 664 -32.03 13.16 -7.85
N PRO A 665 -32.54 14.39 -7.67
CA PRO A 665 -31.86 15.43 -6.89
C PRO A 665 -31.43 14.92 -5.51
N GLY A 666 -30.21 15.25 -5.12
CA GLY A 666 -29.59 14.79 -3.87
C GLY A 666 -28.87 13.42 -3.97
N HIS A 667 -28.90 12.77 -5.12
CA HIS A 667 -28.19 11.52 -5.43
C HIS A 667 -27.24 11.76 -6.58
N ALA A 668 -26.07 12.34 -6.30
CA ALA A 668 -25.04 12.61 -7.30
C ALA A 668 -24.42 11.30 -7.84
N GLU A 669 -23.90 11.39 -9.06
CA GLU A 669 -23.00 10.38 -9.59
C GLU A 669 -21.70 10.30 -8.74
N HIS A 670 -21.07 9.15 -8.76
CA HIS A 670 -19.83 8.93 -8.03
C HIS A 670 -18.97 7.87 -8.75
N ARG A 671 -17.69 7.83 -8.45
CA ARG A 671 -16.65 7.01 -9.09
C ARG A 671 -16.88 5.49 -9.13
N GLU A 672 -17.90 4.98 -8.44
CA GLU A 672 -18.20 3.55 -8.36
C GLU A 672 -19.33 3.14 -9.31
N LEU A 673 -19.80 4.06 -10.15
CA LEU A 673 -20.77 3.83 -11.21
C LEU A 673 -20.05 3.68 -12.56
N PHE A 674 -20.75 3.14 -13.56
CA PHE A 674 -20.24 3.18 -14.93
C PHE A 674 -20.26 4.61 -15.45
N GLU A 675 -19.17 5.04 -16.06
CA GLU A 675 -19.14 6.30 -16.79
C GLU A 675 -19.96 6.13 -18.10
N GLY A 676 -21.05 6.88 -18.20
CA GLY A 676 -21.97 6.80 -19.34
C GLY A 676 -21.80 7.94 -20.34
N ARG A 677 -22.27 7.72 -21.59
CA ARG A 677 -22.26 8.72 -22.66
C ARG A 677 -23.68 9.20 -23.02
N THR A 678 -24.69 8.71 -22.30
CA THR A 678 -26.12 8.99 -22.56
C THR A 678 -26.76 9.88 -21.51
N ASP A 679 -25.93 10.61 -20.74
CA ASP A 679 -26.37 11.46 -19.64
C ASP A 679 -27.64 12.28 -20.01
N PRO A 680 -28.64 12.34 -19.11
CA PRO A 680 -28.68 11.81 -17.74
C PRO A 680 -29.21 10.35 -17.62
N THR A 681 -29.34 9.61 -18.70
CA THR A 681 -29.88 8.26 -18.71
C THR A 681 -28.77 7.22 -18.60
N PHE A 682 -29.08 6.07 -18.01
CA PHE A 682 -28.15 4.94 -17.95
C PHE A 682 -27.66 4.52 -19.34
N ASP A 683 -26.34 4.38 -19.52
CA ASP A 683 -25.71 3.90 -20.75
C ASP A 683 -25.65 2.35 -20.72
N PRO A 684 -26.45 1.65 -21.54
CA PRO A 684 -26.47 0.19 -21.52
C PRO A 684 -25.26 -0.46 -22.21
N TYR A 685 -24.39 0.29 -22.86
CA TYR A 685 -23.21 -0.20 -23.58
C TYR A 685 -21.92 -0.04 -22.77
N ALA A 686 -21.84 0.95 -21.89
CA ALA A 686 -20.67 1.22 -21.06
C ALA A 686 -20.23 -0.01 -20.21
N PRO A 687 -21.12 -0.78 -19.59
CA PRO A 687 -20.73 -2.01 -18.88
C PRO A 687 -20.02 -3.03 -19.77
N ALA A 688 -20.49 -3.21 -21.01
CA ALA A 688 -19.90 -4.16 -21.96
C ALA A 688 -18.50 -3.69 -22.42
N GLU A 689 -18.33 -2.39 -22.69
CA GLU A 689 -17.04 -1.80 -23.03
C GLU A 689 -16.02 -2.00 -21.91
N VAL A 690 -16.41 -1.70 -20.67
CA VAL A 690 -15.53 -1.89 -19.49
C VAL A 690 -15.12 -3.35 -19.32
N ALA A 691 -16.06 -4.29 -19.38
CA ALA A 691 -15.78 -5.70 -19.19
C ALA A 691 -14.93 -6.28 -20.32
N ALA A 692 -15.20 -5.90 -21.58
CA ALA A 692 -14.40 -6.35 -22.72
C ALA A 692 -12.96 -5.79 -22.64
N THR A 693 -12.81 -4.49 -22.40
CA THR A 693 -11.49 -3.86 -22.28
C THR A 693 -10.66 -4.51 -21.18
N MET A 694 -11.26 -4.81 -20.03
CA MET A 694 -10.57 -5.48 -18.91
C MET A 694 -9.98 -6.83 -19.33
N VAL A 695 -10.71 -7.66 -20.08
CA VAL A 695 -10.21 -8.96 -20.57
C VAL A 695 -9.13 -8.80 -21.63
N LEU A 696 -9.37 -7.94 -22.60
CA LEU A 696 -8.46 -7.72 -23.73
C LEU A 696 -7.15 -7.07 -23.28
N ASP A 697 -7.23 -6.12 -22.37
CA ASP A 697 -6.06 -5.50 -21.73
C ASP A 697 -5.26 -6.54 -20.93
N ALA A 698 -5.92 -7.38 -20.13
CA ALA A 698 -5.25 -8.42 -19.36
C ALA A 698 -4.50 -9.41 -20.26
N LEU A 699 -5.05 -9.79 -21.42
CA LEU A 699 -4.43 -10.71 -22.36
C LEU A 699 -3.23 -10.10 -23.12
N THR A 700 -3.19 -8.79 -23.28
CA THR A 700 -2.20 -8.08 -24.11
C THR A 700 -1.16 -7.29 -23.30
N GLN A 701 -1.06 -7.54 -21.99
CA GLN A 701 -0.04 -6.88 -21.16
C GLN A 701 1.36 -7.07 -21.75
N PRO A 702 2.21 -6.03 -21.82
CA PRO A 702 3.49 -6.06 -22.54
C PRO A 702 4.41 -7.22 -22.11
N GLU A 703 4.50 -7.49 -20.80
CA GLU A 703 5.33 -8.57 -20.26
C GLU A 703 4.79 -9.95 -20.68
N ARG A 704 3.45 -10.13 -20.69
CA ARG A 704 2.80 -11.35 -21.15
C ARG A 704 2.99 -11.54 -22.64
N ALA A 705 2.82 -10.50 -23.44
CA ALA A 705 3.05 -10.54 -24.88
C ALA A 705 4.50 -10.96 -25.21
N LEU A 706 5.48 -10.44 -24.45
CA LEU A 706 6.87 -10.80 -24.66
C LEU A 706 7.16 -12.26 -24.23
N ARG A 707 6.58 -12.75 -23.13
CA ARG A 707 6.70 -14.16 -22.72
C ARG A 707 6.08 -15.10 -23.75
N LEU A 708 4.94 -14.75 -24.36
CA LEU A 708 4.37 -15.55 -25.45
C LEU A 708 5.30 -15.65 -26.65
N VAL A 709 6.08 -14.59 -26.95
CA VAL A 709 7.13 -14.67 -28.00
C VAL A 709 8.25 -15.63 -27.56
N GLU A 710 8.80 -15.44 -26.37
CA GLU A 710 9.92 -16.20 -25.82
C GLU A 710 9.57 -17.70 -25.66
N GLN A 711 8.41 -17.98 -25.05
CA GLN A 711 7.98 -19.35 -24.78
C GLN A 711 7.74 -20.14 -26.07
N HIS A 712 7.14 -19.51 -27.09
CA HIS A 712 6.90 -20.12 -28.39
C HIS A 712 8.22 -20.32 -29.18
N ASP A 713 9.15 -19.38 -29.11
CA ASP A 713 10.48 -19.53 -29.73
C ASP A 713 11.28 -20.69 -29.09
N ALA A 714 11.08 -20.92 -27.78
CA ALA A 714 11.70 -22.06 -27.08
C ALA A 714 10.97 -23.39 -27.33
N SER A 715 9.66 -23.40 -27.54
CA SER A 715 8.85 -24.58 -27.87
C SER A 715 7.63 -24.21 -28.70
N ALA A 716 7.61 -24.68 -29.95
CA ALA A 716 6.53 -24.41 -30.89
C ALA A 716 5.17 -24.99 -30.45
N ASP A 717 5.12 -25.89 -29.47
CA ASP A 717 3.91 -26.45 -28.91
C ASP A 717 3.20 -25.47 -27.97
N LEU A 718 3.92 -24.47 -27.42
CA LEU A 718 3.36 -23.44 -26.58
C LEU A 718 2.68 -22.33 -27.41
N PRO A 719 1.59 -21.73 -26.93
CA PRO A 719 0.95 -20.61 -27.61
C PRO A 719 1.91 -19.44 -27.84
N GLY A 720 1.95 -18.94 -29.08
CA GLY A 720 2.73 -17.76 -29.42
C GLY A 720 1.86 -16.51 -29.51
N LEU A 721 2.48 -15.32 -29.42
CA LEU A 721 1.77 -14.05 -29.49
C LEU A 721 0.90 -13.93 -30.75
N GLN A 722 1.42 -14.26 -31.94
CA GLN A 722 0.66 -14.15 -33.19
C GLN A 722 -0.58 -15.06 -33.19
N GLY A 723 -0.45 -16.30 -32.69
CA GLY A 723 -1.58 -17.22 -32.55
C GLY A 723 -2.62 -16.72 -31.58
N THR A 724 -2.19 -16.17 -30.45
CA THR A 724 -3.07 -15.56 -29.44
C THR A 724 -3.84 -14.37 -30.00
N LEU A 725 -3.16 -13.40 -30.65
CA LEU A 725 -3.81 -12.26 -31.30
C LEU A 725 -4.82 -12.69 -32.36
N THR A 726 -4.48 -13.70 -33.17
CA THR A 726 -5.37 -14.25 -34.19
C THR A 726 -6.62 -14.85 -33.54
N ARG A 727 -6.47 -15.64 -32.49
CA ARG A 727 -7.60 -16.27 -31.79
C ARG A 727 -8.54 -15.24 -31.16
N ILE A 728 -8.00 -14.18 -30.54
CA ILE A 728 -8.80 -13.08 -30.03
C ILE A 728 -9.56 -12.41 -31.18
N THR A 729 -8.86 -12.08 -32.27
CA THR A 729 -9.50 -11.44 -33.43
C THR A 729 -10.56 -12.32 -34.07
N ASP A 730 -10.34 -13.63 -34.18
CA ASP A 730 -11.34 -14.55 -34.71
C ASP A 730 -12.60 -14.60 -33.82
N ALA A 731 -12.44 -14.64 -32.49
CA ALA A 731 -13.56 -14.61 -31.56
C ALA A 731 -14.34 -13.28 -31.58
N VAL A 732 -13.67 -12.15 -31.78
CA VAL A 732 -14.27 -10.81 -31.76
C VAL A 732 -14.85 -10.38 -33.11
N TRP A 733 -14.13 -10.63 -34.21
CA TRP A 733 -14.46 -10.11 -35.53
C TRP A 733 -15.10 -11.13 -36.47
N LYS A 734 -14.81 -12.43 -36.30
CA LYS A 734 -15.27 -13.48 -37.20
C LYS A 734 -16.40 -14.35 -36.64
N ALA A 735 -16.88 -14.07 -35.42
CA ALA A 735 -18.05 -14.67 -34.87
C ALA A 735 -19.31 -14.17 -35.59
N ASP A 736 -20.32 -15.01 -35.67
CA ASP A 736 -21.63 -14.69 -36.26
C ASP A 736 -22.26 -13.47 -35.59
N ALA A 737 -22.84 -12.59 -36.36
CA ALA A 737 -23.51 -11.41 -35.83
C ALA A 737 -24.82 -11.78 -35.14
N PRO A 738 -25.11 -11.28 -33.92
CA PRO A 738 -26.42 -11.46 -33.29
C PRO A 738 -27.55 -10.88 -34.15
N THR A 739 -28.70 -11.55 -34.19
CA THR A 739 -29.90 -11.10 -34.93
C THR A 739 -30.57 -9.90 -34.26
N ASP A 740 -30.50 -9.83 -32.93
CA ASP A 740 -31.09 -8.75 -32.13
C ASP A 740 -30.21 -7.50 -32.09
N ALA A 741 -30.82 -6.33 -32.22
CA ALA A 741 -30.12 -5.06 -32.36
C ALA A 741 -29.21 -4.73 -31.16
N TYR A 742 -29.66 -5.00 -29.93
CA TYR A 742 -28.87 -4.70 -28.73
C TYR A 742 -27.62 -5.60 -28.60
N PRO A 743 -27.68 -6.93 -28.65
CA PRO A 743 -26.50 -7.77 -28.69
C PRO A 743 -25.58 -7.49 -29.89
N ALA A 744 -26.12 -7.10 -31.04
CA ALA A 744 -25.32 -6.73 -32.20
C ALA A 744 -24.51 -5.45 -31.94
N GLU A 745 -25.05 -4.46 -31.20
CA GLU A 745 -24.32 -3.27 -30.80
C GLU A 745 -23.28 -3.59 -29.72
N VAL A 746 -23.59 -4.49 -28.78
CA VAL A 746 -22.60 -5.02 -27.81
C VAL A 746 -21.44 -5.68 -28.54
N GLN A 747 -21.67 -6.45 -29.61
CA GLN A 747 -20.58 -7.00 -30.43
C GLN A 747 -19.69 -5.90 -31.03
N ARG A 748 -20.29 -4.85 -31.59
CA ARG A 748 -19.55 -3.70 -32.14
C ARG A 748 -18.75 -2.98 -31.06
N THR A 749 -19.29 -2.87 -29.85
CA THR A 749 -18.58 -2.33 -28.68
C THR A 749 -17.33 -3.16 -28.35
N VAL A 750 -17.44 -4.49 -28.34
CA VAL A 750 -16.28 -5.38 -28.13
C VAL A 750 -15.24 -5.26 -29.26
N GLN A 751 -15.70 -5.15 -30.51
CA GLN A 751 -14.85 -4.95 -31.69
C GLN A 751 -14.07 -3.63 -31.61
N GLN A 752 -14.74 -2.56 -31.17
CA GLN A 752 -14.09 -1.28 -30.91
C GLN A 752 -13.04 -1.40 -29.79
N ALA A 753 -13.42 -1.97 -28.64
CA ALA A 753 -12.51 -2.16 -27.51
C ALA A 753 -11.25 -2.97 -27.89
N TRP A 754 -11.42 -4.03 -28.69
CA TRP A 754 -10.27 -4.81 -29.18
C TRP A 754 -9.34 -3.98 -30.08
N THR A 755 -9.91 -3.19 -30.97
CA THR A 755 -9.12 -2.35 -31.87
C THR A 755 -8.37 -1.28 -31.09
N ASP A 756 -9.02 -0.65 -30.12
CA ASP A 756 -8.41 0.39 -29.30
C ASP A 756 -7.26 -0.17 -28.47
N VAL A 757 -7.43 -1.33 -27.82
CA VAL A 757 -6.37 -2.03 -27.10
C VAL A 757 -5.19 -2.38 -28.01
N LEU A 758 -5.45 -2.87 -29.22
CA LEU A 758 -4.37 -3.18 -30.19
C LEU A 758 -3.60 -1.91 -30.61
N LEU A 759 -4.31 -0.81 -30.88
CA LEU A 759 -3.70 0.46 -31.25
C LEU A 759 -2.87 1.04 -30.11
N ASP A 760 -3.40 1.03 -28.88
CA ASP A 760 -2.68 1.51 -27.69
C ASP A 760 -1.39 0.70 -27.43
N ARG A 761 -1.46 -0.63 -27.56
CA ARG A 761 -0.28 -1.48 -27.41
C ARG A 761 0.74 -1.32 -28.54
N ALA A 762 0.29 -1.08 -29.76
CA ALA A 762 1.16 -0.85 -30.91
C ALA A 762 1.81 0.55 -30.89
N ASP A 763 1.16 1.57 -30.29
CA ASP A 763 1.66 2.95 -30.18
C ASP A 763 2.54 3.16 -28.93
N ALA A 764 2.70 2.13 -28.08
CA ALA A 764 3.49 2.22 -26.84
C ALA A 764 4.99 2.45 -27.14
N GLU A 765 5.54 3.56 -26.63
CA GLU A 765 6.94 3.97 -26.90
C GLU A 765 7.99 3.02 -26.31
N ASP A 766 7.66 2.29 -25.23
CA ASP A 766 8.56 1.38 -24.51
C ASP A 766 8.34 -0.11 -24.86
N GLY A 767 7.57 -0.39 -25.91
CA GLY A 767 7.27 -1.76 -26.36
C GLY A 767 8.49 -2.53 -26.86
N ALA A 768 8.57 -3.83 -26.52
CA ALA A 768 9.62 -4.70 -27.04
C ALA A 768 9.52 -4.81 -28.59
N PRO A 769 10.61 -4.63 -29.36
CA PRO A 769 10.56 -4.62 -30.82
C PRO A 769 9.91 -5.87 -31.46
N ALA A 770 10.13 -7.04 -30.84
CA ALA A 770 9.53 -8.29 -31.29
C ALA A 770 8.00 -8.33 -31.13
N VAL A 771 7.48 -7.69 -30.07
CA VAL A 771 6.04 -7.54 -29.80
C VAL A 771 5.46 -6.51 -30.77
N GLN A 772 6.08 -5.32 -30.88
CA GLN A 772 5.65 -4.24 -31.74
C GLN A 772 5.50 -4.68 -33.20
N ALA A 773 6.51 -5.39 -33.75
CA ALA A 773 6.47 -5.90 -35.11
C ALA A 773 5.27 -6.86 -35.35
N ARG A 774 4.90 -7.67 -34.36
CA ARG A 774 3.76 -8.59 -34.46
C ARG A 774 2.41 -7.88 -34.35
N LEU A 775 2.30 -6.87 -33.48
CA LEU A 775 1.12 -6.03 -33.36
C LEU A 775 0.86 -5.24 -34.65
N ASP A 776 1.90 -4.62 -35.21
CA ASP A 776 1.84 -3.91 -36.49
C ASP A 776 1.37 -4.79 -37.63
N GLN A 777 1.98 -5.97 -37.75
CA GLN A 777 1.56 -6.98 -38.75
C GLN A 777 0.11 -7.42 -38.54
N HIS A 778 -0.30 -7.60 -37.30
CA HIS A 778 -1.66 -8.02 -36.97
C HIS A 778 -2.70 -6.96 -37.31
N LEU A 779 -2.45 -5.69 -36.97
CA LEU A 779 -3.31 -4.56 -37.36
C LEU A 779 -3.48 -4.44 -38.87
N ARG A 780 -2.38 -4.60 -39.65
CA ARG A 780 -2.44 -4.61 -41.12
C ARG A 780 -3.30 -5.78 -41.61
N THR A 781 -3.14 -6.96 -41.03
CA THR A 781 -3.92 -8.15 -41.38
C THR A 781 -5.42 -7.95 -41.10
N LEU A 782 -5.76 -7.37 -39.93
CA LEU A 782 -7.14 -7.03 -39.57
C LEU A 782 -7.73 -6.00 -40.55
N ARG A 783 -7.01 -4.94 -40.86
CA ARG A 783 -7.41 -3.91 -41.84
C ARG A 783 -7.74 -4.52 -43.20
N ASP A 784 -6.86 -5.39 -43.72
CA ASP A 784 -7.00 -6.01 -45.02
C ASP A 784 -8.19 -7.00 -45.04
N TRP A 785 -8.41 -7.72 -43.93
CA TRP A 785 -9.59 -8.56 -43.76
C TRP A 785 -10.90 -7.75 -43.78
N LEU A 786 -10.95 -6.62 -43.02
CA LEU A 786 -12.10 -5.72 -43.00
C LEU A 786 -12.42 -5.11 -44.37
N ALA A 787 -11.40 -4.89 -45.21
CA ALA A 787 -11.55 -4.33 -46.54
C ALA A 787 -12.33 -5.26 -47.53
N VAL A 788 -12.26 -6.58 -47.32
CA VAL A 788 -12.87 -7.59 -48.21
C VAL A 788 -14.10 -8.26 -47.61
N HIS A 789 -14.45 -7.93 -46.36
CA HIS A 789 -15.62 -8.43 -45.67
C HIS A 789 -16.55 -7.26 -45.29
N PRO A 790 -17.45 -6.83 -46.17
CA PRO A 790 -18.38 -5.73 -45.91
C PRO A 790 -19.33 -6.07 -44.75
N GLY A 791 -19.85 -5.04 -44.09
CA GLY A 791 -20.83 -5.20 -43.02
C GLY A 791 -22.21 -5.69 -43.59
N GLU A 792 -22.90 -6.53 -42.84
CA GLU A 792 -24.18 -7.09 -43.21
C GLU A 792 -25.35 -6.09 -43.07
N SER A 793 -25.14 -5.00 -42.33
CA SER A 793 -26.09 -3.88 -42.19
C SER A 793 -25.38 -2.53 -42.43
N THR A 794 -26.18 -1.46 -42.56
CA THR A 794 -25.62 -0.09 -42.69
C THR A 794 -24.76 0.28 -41.47
N GLU A 795 -25.20 -0.08 -40.29
CA GLU A 795 -24.50 0.19 -39.02
C GLU A 795 -23.19 -0.61 -38.93
N ALA A 796 -23.23 -1.90 -39.29
CA ALA A 796 -22.04 -2.75 -39.33
C ALA A 796 -20.99 -2.25 -40.35
N GLU A 797 -21.43 -1.79 -41.53
CA GLU A 797 -20.55 -1.22 -42.56
C GLU A 797 -19.93 0.12 -42.10
N ALA A 798 -20.74 0.97 -41.47
CA ALA A 798 -20.25 2.24 -40.89
C ALA A 798 -19.20 1.98 -39.82
N HIS A 799 -19.45 1.02 -38.92
CA HIS A 799 -18.52 0.60 -37.88
C HIS A 799 -17.20 0.07 -38.49
N ARG A 800 -17.26 -0.89 -39.39
CA ARG A 800 -16.06 -1.45 -40.07
C ARG A 800 -15.24 -0.38 -40.80
N THR A 801 -15.92 0.58 -41.42
CA THR A 801 -15.26 1.71 -42.10
C THR A 801 -14.54 2.62 -41.09
N ALA A 802 -15.15 2.90 -39.94
CA ALA A 802 -14.54 3.68 -38.87
C ALA A 802 -13.29 3.00 -38.30
N ILE A 803 -13.37 1.69 -38.01
CA ILE A 803 -12.26 0.87 -37.54
C ILE A 803 -11.09 0.88 -38.54
N ARG A 804 -11.37 0.61 -39.81
CA ARG A 804 -10.34 0.69 -40.87
C ARG A 804 -9.66 2.04 -40.91
N THR A 805 -10.43 3.11 -40.83
CA THR A 805 -9.90 4.50 -40.85
C THR A 805 -8.98 4.74 -39.64
N SER A 806 -9.31 4.17 -38.47
CA SER A 806 -8.45 4.28 -37.26
C SER A 806 -7.13 3.53 -37.46
N ILE A 807 -7.17 2.32 -37.99
CA ILE A 807 -5.96 1.54 -38.30
C ILE A 807 -5.13 2.21 -39.41
N ASP A 808 -5.75 2.75 -40.46
CA ASP A 808 -5.03 3.48 -41.54
C ASP A 808 -4.30 4.71 -40.98
N ARG A 809 -4.93 5.48 -40.12
CA ARG A 809 -4.28 6.61 -39.42
C ARG A 809 -3.06 6.19 -38.58
N TYR A 810 -3.14 5.05 -37.91
CA TYR A 810 -2.01 4.49 -37.15
C TYR A 810 -0.87 4.10 -38.13
N VAL A 811 -1.19 3.35 -39.18
CA VAL A 811 -0.22 2.87 -40.20
C VAL A 811 0.49 4.05 -40.88
N ASP A 812 -0.25 5.10 -41.22
CA ASP A 812 0.29 6.30 -41.90
C ASP A 812 1.24 7.06 -40.94
N ARG A 813 0.89 7.20 -39.66
CA ARG A 813 1.77 7.84 -38.64
C ARG A 813 3.05 7.06 -38.39
N SER A 814 2.99 5.72 -38.39
CA SER A 814 4.16 4.86 -38.13
C SER A 814 5.23 4.96 -39.22
N HIS A 815 4.89 5.48 -40.41
CA HIS A 815 5.84 5.72 -41.48
C HIS A 815 6.62 7.03 -41.32
N ASP A 816 6.03 8.03 -40.63
CA ASP A 816 6.62 9.36 -40.45
C ASP A 816 7.43 9.50 -39.13
N ALA A 817 7.21 8.63 -38.18
CA ALA A 817 7.92 8.64 -36.90
C ALA A 817 9.15 7.74 -36.95
N ALA A 818 10.37 8.31 -36.99
CA ALA A 818 11.57 7.61 -36.60
C ALA A 818 11.45 7.25 -35.09
N SER A 819 10.95 6.06 -34.82
CA SER A 819 10.72 5.56 -33.48
C SER A 819 11.99 5.65 -32.65
N GLY A 820 11.95 6.38 -31.56
CA GLY A 820 12.94 6.31 -30.49
C GLY A 820 12.93 4.89 -29.91
N ARG A 821 13.82 4.03 -30.39
CA ARG A 821 13.95 2.67 -29.88
C ARG A 821 14.45 2.71 -28.44
N THR A 822 13.69 2.17 -27.52
CA THR A 822 14.20 1.86 -26.20
C THR A 822 15.27 0.75 -26.32
N THR A 823 16.51 1.13 -26.10
CA THR A 823 17.62 0.16 -26.00
C THR A 823 17.69 -0.38 -24.57
N VAL A 824 17.91 -1.69 -24.44
CA VAL A 824 18.28 -2.28 -23.16
C VAL A 824 19.76 -1.96 -22.94
N ASP A 825 20.03 -1.13 -21.92
CA ASP A 825 21.42 -0.79 -21.57
C ASP A 825 22.13 -2.00 -20.95
N ALA A 826 23.40 -2.20 -21.32
CA ALA A 826 24.21 -3.23 -20.69
C ALA A 826 24.38 -2.89 -19.19
N PRO A 827 24.25 -3.88 -18.29
CA PRO A 827 24.57 -3.66 -16.88
C PRO A 827 26.05 -3.26 -16.75
N PRO A 828 26.39 -2.39 -15.80
CA PRO A 828 27.78 -2.06 -15.54
C PRO A 828 28.51 -3.35 -15.14
N GLY A 829 29.49 -3.74 -15.92
CA GLY A 829 30.36 -4.86 -15.56
C GLY A 829 30.98 -4.62 -14.18
N SER A 830 30.99 -5.65 -13.34
CA SER A 830 31.72 -5.59 -12.07
C SER A 830 33.24 -5.39 -12.30
N PRO A 831 33.88 -4.49 -11.62
CA PRO A 831 33.47 -3.62 -10.51
C PRO A 831 33.33 -2.13 -10.87
N ILE A 832 33.06 -1.75 -12.10
CA ILE A 832 33.21 -0.40 -12.60
C ILE A 832 31.86 0.28 -12.81
N GLY A 833 31.68 1.41 -12.16
CA GLY A 833 30.66 2.46 -12.23
C GLY A 833 29.39 2.26 -13.06
N GLN A 834 28.30 2.81 -12.64
CA GLN A 834 26.98 2.64 -13.28
C GLN A 834 26.79 3.63 -14.44
N PRO A 835 26.30 3.20 -15.62
CA PRO A 835 25.83 4.12 -16.65
C PRO A 835 24.63 4.94 -16.17
N PRO A 836 24.53 6.22 -16.59
CA PRO A 836 23.33 7.02 -16.33
C PRO A 836 22.11 6.37 -17.01
N GLY A 837 21.13 5.93 -16.30
CA GLY A 837 19.89 5.34 -16.87
C GLY A 837 19.50 3.99 -16.27
N TYR A 838 20.44 3.27 -15.65
CA TYR A 838 20.16 1.98 -14.99
C TYR A 838 19.04 2.07 -13.92
N HIS A 839 18.96 3.21 -13.24
CA HIS A 839 17.97 3.42 -12.18
C HIS A 839 16.54 3.72 -12.65
N ARG A 840 16.33 4.13 -13.89
CA ARG A 840 15.01 4.61 -14.35
C ARG A 840 13.95 3.51 -14.33
N ARG A 841 14.27 2.29 -14.81
CA ARG A 841 13.33 1.15 -14.83
C ARG A 841 13.13 0.54 -13.45
N HIS A 842 14.18 0.45 -12.65
CA HIS A 842 14.07 -0.04 -11.26
C HIS A 842 13.28 0.95 -10.39
N ALA A 843 13.48 2.26 -10.57
CA ALA A 843 12.72 3.30 -9.90
C ALA A 843 11.24 3.33 -10.34
N GLN A 844 10.94 3.08 -11.61
CA GLN A 844 9.55 2.99 -12.09
C GLN A 844 8.83 1.77 -11.52
N ARG A 845 9.48 0.60 -11.49
CA ARG A 845 8.93 -0.61 -10.84
C ARG A 845 8.76 -0.41 -9.34
N GLN A 846 9.73 0.21 -8.68
CA GLN A 846 9.66 0.52 -7.25
C GLN A 846 8.59 1.57 -6.96
N ALA A 847 8.47 2.65 -7.75
CA ALA A 847 7.44 3.66 -7.61
C ALA A 847 6.03 3.07 -7.82
N TRP A 848 5.88 2.10 -8.73
CA TRP A 848 4.63 1.38 -8.90
C TRP A 848 4.31 0.51 -7.68
N LEU A 849 5.28 -0.25 -7.16
CA LEU A 849 5.14 -1.03 -5.92
C LEU A 849 4.81 -0.13 -4.72
N ASP A 850 5.50 1.01 -4.61
CA ASP A 850 5.29 2.00 -3.55
C ASP A 850 3.89 2.64 -3.63
N GLN A 851 3.30 2.73 -4.81
CA GLN A 851 1.93 3.23 -5.01
C GLN A 851 0.87 2.27 -4.48
N TRP A 852 1.13 0.94 -4.49
CA TRP A 852 0.21 -0.10 -4.07
C TRP A 852 0.55 -0.72 -2.70
N THR A 853 1.71 -0.40 -2.12
CA THR A 853 2.12 -0.76 -0.76
C THR A 853 2.26 0.50 0.11
N PRO A 854 1.22 1.31 0.27
CA PRO A 854 1.36 2.59 0.95
C PRO A 854 1.75 2.48 2.42
N PHE A 855 1.68 1.28 3.03
CA PHE A 855 1.82 1.15 4.47
C PHE A 855 2.51 -0.14 4.98
N ALA A 856 2.79 -1.09 4.12
CA ALA A 856 3.60 -2.24 4.50
C ALA A 856 5.07 -1.92 4.19
N CYS A 857 5.87 -1.66 5.20
CA CYS A 857 7.29 -1.30 5.09
C CYS A 857 7.52 -0.12 4.13
N ALA A 858 7.13 1.08 4.53
CA ALA A 858 7.73 2.27 3.97
C ALA A 858 9.23 2.18 4.20
N ARG A 859 9.96 1.66 3.23
CA ARG A 859 11.40 1.91 3.19
C ARG A 859 11.55 3.41 3.22
N GLN A 860 12.07 3.88 4.32
CA GLN A 860 12.43 5.27 4.51
C GLN A 860 13.50 5.62 3.50
N ARG A 861 13.12 6.08 2.33
CA ARG A 861 14.01 6.84 1.47
C ARG A 861 13.49 8.27 1.35
N PRO A 862 14.40 9.27 1.39
CA PRO A 862 14.12 10.69 1.61
C PRO A 862 13.18 11.32 0.61
#